data_7557faf6f29dec7e077ecfdc45386c68
#
_entry.id   7557faf6f29dec7e077ecfdc45386c68
#
_cell.length_a   1.000
_cell.length_b   1.000
_cell.length_c   1.000
_cell.angle_alpha   90.00
_cell.angle_beta   90.00
_cell.angle_gamma   90.00
#
_symmetry.space_group_name_H-M   'P 1'
#
loop_
_entity.id
_entity.type
_entity.pdbx_description
1 polymer ?
#
loop_
_entity_poly.entity_id
_entity_poly.type
_entity_poly.pdbx_seq_one_letter_code
_entity_poly.pdbx_strand_id
1 'polypeptide(L)'
;MLKNFKPVNLILVVGAMALPVSAYADLVPEKLDVSISLQSGKVTGVVVDNFGPVAGASVVVKGTTNGTITDMNGNFSLEGVNNGDLIQISFIGYMTQELIYKGQAISVKLAEDTQKLDEVVVTALGMKRSEKSLGYAMKEIKGDELNANLINPVAALQGKVAGLEISGSDGGMFGSSKVQIRGASTLGKNNQPIYVIDGVILDNSIKEGNPDWDSNPNDYGNELKNLHPDDFESVSVLKGAAATALYGSRGLNGAIVITTKSGKSGQGLGINISQSFGMDVITQTPSFQNEFGNGIIAGNVDYGDKNANGDYYIYDNFGQYPTNANGQFSLMNDQGMSWGPAFDGREIQYYDGSTRAYSPVKNNFHKAYQKGFSSNTNVAISGGNEKTTFYTSLSYKHVDGTTPNNSFDRISFLGKASHMFHPKIKLEASMSFANSMPKNSPINIGENFASGVWGRSYDPSTAKDKYKGVHGGLASSSYGDEYGNMPGIGTWWSVYENDYRQKEISVRPVVKLNIDLLDWLKFNVKGSYNYYYTRFENKQPGSGYANEGGYYGIGQTTKEQTNLNANFMFNKTFGDFTVNGFLHGEFYENFQQAQSMNTNGGLIAPNQYFIENSKQTPTYGAKVEGRKKMLSVPFQAGVNWKDQIFLDVTGRNDWSSTLVYADGHGSYSYFYPSVNGSWLISSTYRDQLPEWISFAKIRGSWAQVGNDTSPYIINTAYQINTSTLNGTNYYGMSLPGTMYDQDLKPERKNAWEIGLDWRFLNNRIGLDATYYKENTKDQIMEISVPAVSGITKQLINAGNIQNKGVEL
;
A
#
# COMPACT_ATOMS: atom_id res chain seq x y z
N MET A 1 10.80 -22.69 25.62
CA MET A 1 12.25 -22.34 25.70
C MET A 1 12.57 -21.32 24.60
N LEU A 2 12.27 -20.07 24.80
CA LEU A 2 12.77 -18.95 23.98
C LEU A 2 12.43 -17.61 24.65
N LYS A 3 12.80 -17.50 25.91
CA LYS A 3 12.97 -16.22 26.61
C LYS A 3 14.47 -15.97 26.65
N ASN A 4 14.97 -15.22 25.71
CA ASN A 4 16.26 -14.48 25.76
C ASN A 4 16.77 -14.27 24.32
N PHE A 5 16.12 -13.43 23.55
CA PHE A 5 16.80 -12.78 22.45
C PHE A 5 17.36 -11.48 23.01
N LYS A 6 18.65 -11.50 23.34
CA LYS A 6 19.37 -10.29 23.70
C LYS A 6 19.56 -9.43 22.46
N PRO A 7 19.43 -8.09 22.57
CA PRO A 7 19.55 -7.16 21.41
C PRO A 7 20.98 -7.04 20.85
N VAL A 8 21.90 -7.88 21.26
CA VAL A 8 23.31 -7.81 20.88
C VAL A 8 23.59 -8.24 19.42
N ASN A 9 22.70 -9.06 18.82
CA ASN A 9 22.95 -9.51 17.44
C ASN A 9 22.49 -8.52 16.35
N LEU A 10 21.72 -7.49 16.69
CA LEU A 10 21.32 -6.45 15.75
C LEU A 10 22.43 -5.40 15.54
N ILE A 11 23.30 -5.24 16.53
CA ILE A 11 24.43 -4.30 16.47
C ILE A 11 25.54 -4.82 15.53
N LEU A 12 25.67 -6.12 15.36
CA LEU A 12 26.70 -6.72 14.50
C LEU A 12 26.41 -6.60 12.99
N VAL A 13 25.15 -6.51 12.59
CA VAL A 13 24.79 -6.31 11.16
C VAL A 13 24.92 -4.84 10.76
N VAL A 14 24.69 -3.91 11.67
CA VAL A 14 24.93 -2.47 11.46
C VAL A 14 26.42 -2.16 11.48
N GLY A 15 27.20 -2.87 12.28
CA GLY A 15 28.65 -2.75 12.36
C GLY A 15 29.39 -3.23 11.09
N ALA A 16 28.86 -4.22 10.37
CA ALA A 16 29.48 -4.75 9.15
C ALA A 16 29.32 -3.83 7.93
N MET A 17 28.37 -2.89 7.93
CA MET A 17 28.24 -1.86 6.87
C MET A 17 28.94 -0.53 7.21
N ALA A 18 29.46 -0.37 8.43
CA ALA A 18 30.15 0.83 8.88
C ALA A 18 31.68 0.74 8.77
N LEU A 19 32.22 -0.32 8.20
CA LEU A 19 33.67 -0.48 8.04
C LEU A 19 34.07 -0.42 6.58
N PRO A 20 34.41 0.78 6.04
CA PRO A 20 35.81 1.15 5.94
C PRO A 20 36.07 2.67 6.02
N VAL A 21 35.85 3.29 7.18
CA VAL A 21 36.23 4.72 7.35
C VAL A 21 37.34 4.90 8.36
N SER A 22 37.83 3.84 9.00
CA SER A 22 38.82 3.93 10.07
C SER A 22 40.29 3.60 9.66
N ALA A 23 40.64 3.73 8.40
CA ALA A 23 42.01 3.44 7.96
C ALA A 23 42.77 4.64 7.39
N TYR A 24 42.47 5.88 7.81
CA TYR A 24 43.33 7.05 7.55
C TYR A 24 43.21 8.11 8.67
N ALA A 25 43.68 7.77 9.85
CA ALA A 25 43.87 8.72 10.91
C ALA A 25 45.20 8.41 11.63
N ASP A 26 46.30 8.61 10.92
CA ASP A 26 47.63 8.81 11.54
C ASP A 26 48.50 9.52 10.53
N LEU A 27 48.48 10.83 10.63
CA LEU A 27 49.59 11.74 10.31
C LEU A 27 49.20 13.15 10.81
N VAL A 28 49.48 13.39 12.08
CA VAL A 28 49.46 14.73 12.64
C VAL A 28 50.85 15.28 12.45
N PRO A 29 51.07 16.39 11.75
CA PRO A 29 52.23 17.20 11.96
C PRO A 29 51.95 18.27 13.05
N GLU A 30 52.92 18.47 13.83
CA GLU A 30 53.18 19.35 14.92
C GLU A 30 52.64 20.77 14.79
N LYS A 31 52.22 21.31 15.91
CA LYS A 31 51.79 22.68 16.17
C LYS A 31 52.70 23.75 15.54
N LEU A 32 52.11 24.62 14.76
CA LEU A 32 52.54 25.98 14.62
C LEU A 32 51.43 26.87 15.20
N ASP A 33 51.69 27.40 16.40
CA ASP A 33 50.90 28.48 17.01
C ASP A 33 51.09 29.75 16.18
N VAL A 34 50.16 30.01 15.28
CA VAL A 34 49.97 31.35 14.74
C VAL A 34 48.61 31.83 15.22
N SER A 35 48.63 32.58 16.29
CA SER A 35 47.46 33.33 16.74
C SER A 35 47.17 34.49 15.77
N ILE A 36 46.40 34.21 14.72
CA ILE A 36 45.75 35.27 13.95
C ILE A 36 44.42 35.50 14.63
N SER A 37 44.29 36.62 15.33
CA SER A 37 43.03 37.16 15.76
C SER A 37 42.20 37.55 14.53
N LEU A 38 41.44 36.62 14.02
CA LEU A 38 40.38 36.89 13.04
C LEU A 38 39.21 37.54 13.81
N GLN A 39 39.05 38.86 13.63
CA GLN A 39 37.82 39.55 14.00
C GLN A 39 36.65 38.84 13.25
N SER A 40 35.90 38.01 13.95
CA SER A 40 34.71 37.39 13.41
C SER A 40 33.70 38.52 13.15
N GLY A 41 33.44 38.82 11.90
CA GLY A 41 32.48 39.84 11.49
C GLY A 41 31.06 39.40 11.78
N LYS A 42 30.21 40.33 12.16
CA LYS A 42 28.75 40.17 12.25
C LYS A 42 28.16 40.68 10.95
N VAL A 43 27.45 39.81 10.23
CA VAL A 43 26.72 40.20 9.02
C VAL A 43 25.25 40.49 9.42
N THR A 44 24.75 41.62 8.98
CA THR A 44 23.33 41.95 9.09
C THR A 44 22.76 42.21 7.70
N GLY A 45 21.51 41.98 7.51
CA GLY A 45 20.85 42.25 6.23
C GLY A 45 19.35 42.11 6.26
N VAL A 46 18.74 42.39 5.13
CA VAL A 46 17.31 42.28 4.91
C VAL A 46 17.03 41.46 3.66
N VAL A 47 16.05 40.58 3.76
CA VAL A 47 15.55 39.78 2.63
C VAL A 47 14.15 40.27 2.32
N VAL A 48 13.94 40.70 1.08
CA VAL A 48 12.63 41.17 0.59
C VAL A 48 12.26 40.45 -0.72
N ASP A 49 11.00 40.51 -1.11
CA ASP A 49 10.49 40.08 -2.41
C ASP A 49 9.78 41.27 -3.14
N ASN A 50 8.94 40.99 -4.09
CA ASN A 50 8.12 41.99 -4.78
C ASN A 50 6.94 42.51 -3.96
N PHE A 51 6.61 41.86 -2.84
CA PHE A 51 5.46 42.16 -1.99
C PHE A 51 5.86 42.74 -0.63
N GLY A 52 7.12 42.59 -0.23
CA GLY A 52 7.62 43.11 1.06
C GLY A 52 8.71 42.23 1.69
N PRO A 53 8.87 42.32 3.03
CA PRO A 53 9.84 41.55 3.77
C PRO A 53 9.53 40.07 3.76
N VAL A 54 10.53 39.19 3.55
CA VAL A 54 10.39 37.73 3.57
C VAL A 54 10.81 37.23 4.97
N ALA A 55 9.83 36.84 5.78
CA ALA A 55 10.05 36.26 7.10
C ALA A 55 10.36 34.74 6.99
N GLY A 56 11.32 34.23 7.78
CA GLY A 56 11.67 32.79 7.80
C GLY A 56 12.60 32.34 6.67
N ALA A 57 13.14 33.23 5.86
CA ALA A 57 14.16 32.89 4.87
C ALA A 57 15.43 32.38 5.56
N SER A 58 15.98 31.28 5.09
CA SER A 58 17.23 30.68 5.56
C SER A 58 18.43 31.45 5.00
N VAL A 59 19.36 31.86 5.85
CA VAL A 59 20.60 32.54 5.50
C VAL A 59 21.75 31.71 6.08
N VAL A 60 22.58 31.10 5.24
CA VAL A 60 23.63 30.16 5.66
C VAL A 60 24.94 30.51 4.98
N VAL A 61 26.06 30.39 5.68
CA VAL A 61 27.38 30.38 5.05
C VAL A 61 27.55 29.02 4.35
N LYS A 62 27.63 29.07 3.01
CA LYS A 62 27.66 27.88 2.18
C LYS A 62 28.79 26.93 2.55
N GLY A 63 28.45 25.66 2.75
CA GLY A 63 29.42 24.61 3.15
C GLY A 63 29.69 24.53 4.64
N THR A 64 28.98 25.29 5.48
CA THR A 64 29.07 25.27 6.94
C THR A 64 27.71 25.05 7.59
N THR A 65 27.72 24.83 8.92
CA THR A 65 26.48 24.81 9.73
C THR A 65 26.12 26.18 10.30
N ASN A 66 26.89 27.23 9.96
CA ASN A 66 26.64 28.58 10.42
C ASN A 66 25.51 29.23 9.62
N GLY A 67 24.35 29.43 10.23
CA GLY A 67 23.16 29.99 9.58
C GLY A 67 22.19 30.60 10.58
N THR A 68 21.26 31.38 10.03
CA THR A 68 20.16 32.03 10.74
C THR A 68 18.91 32.08 9.86
N ILE A 69 17.80 32.53 10.41
CA ILE A 69 16.56 32.79 9.67
C ILE A 69 16.17 34.27 9.79
N THR A 70 15.47 34.77 8.79
CA THR A 70 14.97 36.15 8.83
C THR A 70 13.79 36.31 9.79
N ASP A 71 13.71 37.49 10.46
CA ASP A 71 12.60 37.85 11.32
C ASP A 71 11.32 38.26 10.52
N MET A 72 10.27 38.67 11.23
CA MET A 72 8.99 39.14 10.60
C MET A 72 9.16 40.36 9.68
N ASN A 73 10.23 41.12 9.83
CA ASN A 73 10.55 42.29 9.00
C ASN A 73 11.61 41.97 7.92
N GLY A 74 11.90 40.66 7.73
CA GLY A 74 12.89 40.16 6.77
C GLY A 74 14.33 40.40 7.18
N ASN A 75 14.62 40.90 8.39
CA ASN A 75 15.97 41.16 8.85
C ASN A 75 16.64 39.86 9.37
N PHE A 76 17.95 39.76 9.16
CA PHE A 76 18.77 38.72 9.75
C PHE A 76 20.06 39.22 10.31
N SER A 77 20.65 38.47 11.23
CA SER A 77 21.96 38.69 11.81
C SER A 77 22.67 37.34 11.94
N LEU A 78 23.87 37.27 11.38
CA LEU A 78 24.71 36.08 11.38
C LEU A 78 26.09 36.43 11.85
N GLU A 79 26.59 35.74 12.89
CA GLU A 79 27.92 35.97 13.47
C GLU A 79 28.93 34.95 12.89
N GLY A 80 30.23 35.25 12.95
CA GLY A 80 31.27 34.33 12.50
C GLY A 80 31.40 34.24 10.96
N VAL A 81 31.08 35.30 10.24
CA VAL A 81 31.24 35.39 8.77
C VAL A 81 32.44 36.26 8.42
N ASN A 82 33.26 35.78 7.52
CA ASN A 82 34.47 36.48 7.07
C ASN A 82 34.26 37.10 5.66
N ASN A 83 35.01 38.15 5.37
CA ASN A 83 35.04 38.67 4.02
C ASN A 83 35.52 37.61 3.02
N GLY A 84 34.72 37.40 2.00
CA GLY A 84 34.93 36.36 0.99
C GLY A 84 34.05 35.11 1.17
N ASP A 85 33.40 34.97 2.33
CA ASP A 85 32.48 33.86 2.54
C ASP A 85 31.28 33.95 1.59
N LEU A 86 30.84 32.78 1.06
CA LEU A 86 29.68 32.68 0.21
C LEU A 86 28.43 32.48 1.07
N ILE A 87 27.55 33.46 1.06
CA ILE A 87 26.28 33.41 1.79
C ILE A 87 25.19 32.93 0.86
N GLN A 88 24.49 31.90 1.24
CA GLN A 88 23.35 31.34 0.53
C GLN A 88 22.05 31.75 1.26
N ILE A 89 21.13 32.34 0.50
CA ILE A 89 19.82 32.76 1.01
C ILE A 89 18.76 32.02 0.23
N SER A 90 17.89 31.30 0.95
CA SER A 90 16.84 30.48 0.36
C SER A 90 15.53 30.59 1.14
N PHE A 91 14.41 30.55 0.43
CA PHE A 91 13.08 30.50 0.98
C PHE A 91 12.18 29.66 0.08
N ILE A 92 11.17 29.01 0.66
CA ILE A 92 10.25 28.14 -0.10
C ILE A 92 9.50 28.97 -1.14
N GLY A 93 9.60 28.56 -2.40
CA GLY A 93 8.95 29.26 -3.52
C GLY A 93 9.79 30.37 -4.16
N TYR A 94 11.05 30.54 -3.75
CA TYR A 94 11.96 31.54 -4.30
C TYR A 94 13.24 30.92 -4.82
N MET A 95 13.84 31.55 -5.83
CA MET A 95 15.16 31.19 -6.33
C MET A 95 16.21 31.43 -5.25
N THR A 96 16.98 30.40 -4.91
CA THR A 96 18.11 30.52 -4.00
C THR A 96 19.13 31.50 -4.54
N GLN A 97 19.51 32.50 -3.76
CA GLN A 97 20.57 33.45 -4.12
C GLN A 97 21.84 33.18 -3.35
N GLU A 98 22.95 33.28 -4.07
CA GLU A 98 24.30 33.15 -3.50
C GLU A 98 25.06 34.46 -3.70
N LEU A 99 25.68 34.98 -2.65
CA LEU A 99 26.46 36.20 -2.72
C LEU A 99 27.72 36.09 -1.87
N ILE A 100 28.79 36.70 -2.35
CA ILE A 100 30.06 36.80 -1.60
C ILE A 100 29.97 37.97 -0.64
N TYR A 101 30.18 37.70 0.64
CA TYR A 101 30.23 38.74 1.67
C TYR A 101 31.41 39.68 1.49
N LYS A 102 31.15 40.97 1.44
CA LYS A 102 32.15 42.02 1.20
C LYS A 102 32.27 43.01 2.37
N GLY A 103 31.85 42.60 3.58
CA GLY A 103 31.99 43.44 4.78
C GLY A 103 30.91 44.52 4.94
N GLN A 104 29.84 44.49 4.16
CA GLN A 104 28.73 45.42 4.23
C GLN A 104 27.41 44.75 4.55
N ALA A 105 26.42 45.50 5.07
CA ALA A 105 25.05 44.95 5.22
C ALA A 105 24.48 44.47 3.91
N ILE A 106 23.80 43.34 3.95
CA ILE A 106 23.30 42.65 2.78
C ILE A 106 21.82 42.99 2.59
N SER A 107 21.47 43.45 1.40
CA SER A 107 20.06 43.57 1.00
C SER A 107 19.83 42.63 -0.20
N VAL A 108 18.94 41.67 -0.03
CA VAL A 108 18.63 40.69 -1.08
C VAL A 108 17.16 40.74 -1.42
N LYS A 109 16.90 40.88 -2.70
CA LYS A 109 15.55 40.74 -3.24
C LYS A 109 15.43 39.36 -3.87
N LEU A 110 14.69 38.46 -3.21
CA LEU A 110 14.40 37.14 -3.74
C LEU A 110 13.43 37.25 -4.93
N ALA A 111 13.78 36.56 -6.00
CA ALA A 111 12.89 36.36 -7.13
C ALA A 111 12.09 35.08 -6.90
N GLU A 112 10.80 35.12 -7.17
CA GLU A 112 9.98 33.91 -7.14
C GLU A 112 10.58 32.85 -8.07
N ASP A 113 10.62 31.60 -7.61
CA ASP A 113 11.05 30.49 -8.42
C ASP A 113 9.96 30.15 -9.46
N THR A 114 9.95 30.90 -10.52
CA THR A 114 9.06 30.68 -11.67
C THR A 114 9.51 29.51 -12.54
N GLN A 115 10.68 28.90 -12.26
CA GLN A 115 11.26 27.80 -13.04
C GLN A 115 10.84 26.39 -12.57
N LYS A 116 9.65 26.19 -12.00
CA LYS A 116 9.08 24.85 -11.82
C LYS A 116 8.87 24.07 -13.13
N LEU A 117 9.24 24.63 -14.26
CA LEU A 117 9.10 24.05 -15.59
C LEU A 117 10.13 22.95 -15.93
N ASP A 118 11.21 22.86 -15.17
CA ASP A 118 12.24 21.82 -15.35
C ASP A 118 12.16 20.72 -14.27
N GLU A 119 10.99 20.51 -13.66
CA GLU A 119 10.80 19.44 -12.68
C GLU A 119 11.09 18.08 -13.34
N VAL A 120 12.09 17.40 -12.77
CA VAL A 120 12.50 16.07 -13.23
C VAL A 120 11.73 15.04 -12.43
N VAL A 121 10.89 14.31 -13.12
CA VAL A 121 10.02 13.28 -12.54
C VAL A 121 10.55 11.88 -12.82
N VAL A 122 10.23 10.94 -11.94
CA VAL A 122 10.58 9.54 -12.14
C VAL A 122 9.47 8.85 -12.93
N THR A 123 9.84 8.32 -14.08
CA THR A 123 8.95 7.61 -15.00
C THR A 123 9.17 6.08 -14.94
N ALA A 124 8.64 5.36 -15.93
CA ALA A 124 8.80 3.91 -16.01
C ALA A 124 10.28 3.46 -15.97
N LEU A 125 10.53 2.30 -15.40
CA LEU A 125 11.85 1.71 -15.17
C LEU A 125 12.79 2.55 -14.27
N GLY A 126 12.24 3.54 -13.53
CA GLY A 126 13.01 4.45 -12.68
C GLY A 126 13.82 5.50 -13.44
N MET A 127 13.44 5.81 -14.66
CA MET A 127 14.10 6.83 -15.48
C MET A 127 13.66 8.23 -15.06
N LYS A 128 14.63 9.14 -14.97
CA LYS A 128 14.39 10.55 -14.70
C LYS A 128 14.16 11.29 -16.03
N ARG A 129 13.04 11.98 -16.16
CA ARG A 129 12.67 12.76 -17.33
C ARG A 129 12.11 14.12 -16.92
N SER A 130 12.29 15.14 -17.77
CA SER A 130 11.62 16.40 -17.57
C SER A 130 10.11 16.24 -17.79
N GLU A 131 9.27 16.73 -16.87
CA GLU A 131 7.81 16.66 -16.98
C GLU A 131 7.29 17.28 -18.29
N LYS A 132 7.93 18.34 -18.74
CA LYS A 132 7.57 18.99 -20.02
C LYS A 132 7.69 18.07 -21.23
N SER A 133 8.58 17.08 -21.21
CA SER A 133 8.80 16.15 -22.32
C SER A 133 7.80 14.99 -22.38
N LEU A 134 6.99 14.78 -21.33
CA LEU A 134 6.10 13.63 -21.26
C LEU A 134 4.87 13.80 -22.16
N GLY A 135 4.61 12.80 -23.00
CA GLY A 135 3.45 12.73 -23.88
C GLY A 135 2.21 12.06 -23.26
N TYR A 136 2.24 11.70 -21.98
CA TYR A 136 1.18 11.03 -21.25
C TYR A 136 0.92 11.67 -19.89
N ALA A 137 -0.23 11.36 -19.27
CA ALA A 137 -0.62 11.88 -17.97
C ALA A 137 0.10 11.14 -16.84
N MET A 138 0.71 11.89 -15.93
CA MET A 138 1.22 11.41 -14.67
C MET A 138 1.03 12.45 -13.58
N LYS A 139 1.12 12.02 -12.31
CA LYS A 139 1.14 12.92 -11.15
C LYS A 139 2.21 12.46 -10.18
N GLU A 140 3.08 13.36 -9.80
CA GLU A 140 4.05 13.17 -8.71
C GLU A 140 3.57 13.84 -7.44
N ILE A 141 3.78 13.18 -6.31
CA ILE A 141 3.51 13.66 -4.95
C ILE A 141 4.80 13.51 -4.16
N LYS A 142 5.22 14.56 -3.49
CA LYS A 142 6.43 14.53 -2.66
C LYS A 142 6.20 13.71 -1.39
N GLY A 143 7.23 13.04 -0.91
CA GLY A 143 7.16 12.23 0.31
C GLY A 143 6.68 13.01 1.53
N ASP A 144 7.06 14.28 1.64
CA ASP A 144 6.69 15.15 2.76
C ASP A 144 5.18 15.52 2.77
N GLU A 145 4.47 15.32 1.66
CA GLU A 145 3.02 15.50 1.56
C GLU A 145 2.23 14.26 2.00
N LEU A 146 2.91 13.15 2.30
CA LEU A 146 2.28 11.90 2.70
C LEU A 146 2.12 11.81 4.22
N ASN A 147 1.01 11.22 4.66
CA ASN A 147 0.78 11.00 6.08
C ASN A 147 1.55 9.77 6.58
N ALA A 148 2.59 10.01 7.39
CA ALA A 148 3.42 8.95 7.97
C ALA A 148 2.70 8.07 9.01
N ASN A 149 1.55 8.51 9.54
CA ASN A 149 0.79 7.75 10.51
C ASN A 149 -0.02 6.60 9.90
N LEU A 150 -0.25 6.60 8.59
CA LEU A 150 -0.91 5.50 7.93
C LEU A 150 0.00 4.26 7.88
N ILE A 151 -0.56 3.09 8.09
CA ILE A 151 0.16 1.81 7.96
C ILE A 151 0.40 1.51 6.48
N ASN A 152 -0.65 1.65 5.67
CA ASN A 152 -0.55 1.53 4.22
C ASN A 152 -0.25 2.91 3.61
N PRO A 153 0.98 3.16 3.12
CA PRO A 153 1.36 4.47 2.60
C PRO A 153 0.59 4.89 1.35
N VAL A 154 0.03 3.94 0.61
CA VAL A 154 -0.74 4.24 -0.61
C VAL A 154 -2.09 4.88 -0.29
N ALA A 155 -2.67 4.58 0.88
CA ALA A 155 -3.90 5.24 1.33
C ALA A 155 -3.73 6.76 1.47
N ALA A 156 -2.50 7.28 1.67
CA ALA A 156 -2.20 8.71 1.69
C ALA A 156 -2.39 9.41 0.33
N LEU A 157 -2.52 8.66 -0.77
CA LEU A 157 -2.76 9.20 -2.11
C LEU A 157 -4.24 9.49 -2.38
N GLN A 158 -5.15 9.03 -1.51
CA GLN A 158 -6.59 9.21 -1.67
C GLN A 158 -6.95 10.70 -1.76
N GLY A 159 -7.71 11.06 -2.80
CA GLY A 159 -8.12 12.44 -3.06
C GLY A 159 -7.03 13.36 -3.61
N LYS A 160 -5.78 12.88 -3.80
CA LYS A 160 -4.66 13.70 -4.31
C LYS A 160 -4.40 13.52 -5.80
N VAL A 161 -4.93 12.47 -6.42
CA VAL A 161 -4.67 12.13 -7.82
C VAL A 161 -5.98 11.89 -8.55
N ALA A 162 -6.26 12.68 -9.58
CA ALA A 162 -7.42 12.48 -10.43
C ALA A 162 -7.37 11.10 -11.10
N GLY A 163 -8.52 10.40 -11.16
CA GLY A 163 -8.63 9.05 -11.73
C GLY A 163 -8.07 7.92 -10.87
N LEU A 164 -7.60 8.21 -9.65
CA LEU A 164 -7.16 7.23 -8.67
C LEU A 164 -8.25 7.03 -7.61
N GLU A 165 -8.75 5.83 -7.50
CA GLU A 165 -9.71 5.41 -6.48
C GLU A 165 -9.06 4.45 -5.50
N ILE A 166 -9.21 4.71 -4.21
CA ILE A 166 -8.65 3.88 -3.15
C ILE A 166 -9.76 3.56 -2.16
N SER A 167 -10.03 2.29 -1.96
CA SER A 167 -10.97 1.80 -0.95
C SER A 167 -10.26 0.84 0.00
N GLY A 168 -10.51 1.02 1.29
CA GLY A 168 -10.02 0.10 2.32
C GLY A 168 -10.84 -1.17 2.39
N SER A 169 -10.28 -2.21 2.97
CA SER A 169 -10.97 -3.46 3.28
C SER A 169 -11.47 -3.47 4.73
N ASP A 170 -12.19 -4.53 5.08
CA ASP A 170 -12.64 -4.81 6.45
C ASP A 170 -11.49 -5.16 7.41
N GLY A 171 -10.28 -5.36 6.90
CA GLY A 171 -9.06 -5.61 7.69
C GLY A 171 -8.64 -4.45 8.60
N GLY A 172 -9.41 -3.37 8.64
CA GLY A 172 -9.16 -2.22 9.49
C GLY A 172 -7.91 -1.47 9.08
N MET A 173 -7.13 -1.01 10.06
CA MET A 173 -6.00 -0.11 9.83
C MET A 173 -4.83 -0.73 9.07
N PHE A 174 -4.63 -2.03 9.13
CA PHE A 174 -3.59 -2.74 8.39
C PHE A 174 -4.13 -3.58 7.23
N GLY A 175 -5.43 -3.55 7.02
CA GLY A 175 -6.08 -4.24 5.91
C GLY A 175 -5.59 -3.80 4.54
N SER A 176 -5.86 -4.63 3.55
CA SER A 176 -5.54 -4.33 2.16
C SER A 176 -6.30 -3.11 1.67
N SER A 177 -5.70 -2.37 0.77
CA SER A 177 -6.40 -1.31 0.04
C SER A 177 -6.56 -1.74 -1.41
N LYS A 178 -7.78 -1.68 -1.90
CA LYS A 178 -8.07 -1.81 -3.32
C LYS A 178 -7.78 -0.48 -3.98
N VAL A 179 -6.85 -0.48 -4.91
CA VAL A 179 -6.45 0.70 -5.67
C VAL A 179 -6.82 0.48 -7.13
N GLN A 180 -7.54 1.42 -7.70
CA GLN A 180 -7.92 1.39 -9.12
C GLN A 180 -7.51 2.70 -9.79
N ILE A 181 -6.92 2.61 -10.98
CA ILE A 181 -6.58 3.74 -11.82
C ILE A 181 -7.48 3.67 -13.05
N ARG A 182 -8.32 4.70 -13.26
CA ARG A 182 -9.27 4.80 -14.39
C ARG A 182 -10.28 3.65 -14.46
N GLY A 183 -10.60 3.03 -13.28
CA GLY A 183 -11.59 1.96 -13.18
C GLY A 183 -11.05 0.55 -13.47
N ALA A 184 -11.95 -0.43 -13.55
CA ALA A 184 -11.60 -1.81 -13.79
C ALA A 184 -11.22 -2.05 -15.27
N SER A 185 -10.14 -2.77 -15.50
CA SER A 185 -9.65 -3.12 -16.85
C SER A 185 -10.00 -4.55 -17.26
N THR A 186 -10.30 -5.43 -16.30
CA THR A 186 -10.60 -6.85 -16.52
C THR A 186 -11.73 -7.35 -15.64
N LEU A 187 -12.51 -8.33 -16.10
CA LEU A 187 -13.69 -8.87 -15.40
C LEU A 187 -13.34 -9.89 -14.32
N GLY A 188 -12.32 -10.65 -14.47
CA GLY A 188 -12.08 -11.81 -13.62
C GLY A 188 -10.76 -11.79 -12.85
N LYS A 189 -10.05 -10.64 -12.79
CA LYS A 189 -8.71 -10.57 -12.23
C LYS A 189 -8.52 -9.37 -11.33
N ASN A 190 -7.37 -9.35 -10.66
CA ASN A 190 -6.93 -8.22 -9.89
C ASN A 190 -6.76 -6.99 -10.80
N ASN A 191 -7.52 -5.93 -10.53
CA ASN A 191 -7.50 -4.65 -11.26
C ASN A 191 -6.57 -3.62 -10.60
N GLN A 192 -5.67 -4.03 -9.71
CA GLN A 192 -4.77 -3.13 -9.02
C GLN A 192 -3.55 -2.76 -9.86
N PRO A 193 -3.01 -1.53 -9.71
CA PRO A 193 -1.76 -1.16 -10.33
C PRO A 193 -0.59 -1.92 -9.74
N ILE A 194 0.51 -2.01 -10.48
CA ILE A 194 1.78 -2.48 -9.91
C ILE A 194 2.42 -1.39 -9.06
N TYR A 195 3.20 -1.83 -8.08
CA TYR A 195 4.03 -0.97 -7.26
C TYR A 195 5.48 -1.17 -7.63
N VAL A 196 6.19 -0.06 -7.82
CA VAL A 196 7.60 -0.09 -8.22
C VAL A 196 8.39 0.74 -7.23
N ILE A 197 9.32 0.12 -6.52
CA ILE A 197 10.15 0.78 -5.51
C ILE A 197 11.58 0.84 -6.00
N ASP A 198 12.11 2.04 -6.18
CA ASP A 198 13.45 2.28 -6.75
C ASP A 198 13.70 1.49 -8.05
N GLY A 199 12.65 1.39 -8.88
CA GLY A 199 12.67 0.67 -10.15
C GLY A 199 12.61 -0.87 -10.03
N VAL A 200 12.20 -1.41 -8.88
CA VAL A 200 11.94 -2.85 -8.66
C VAL A 200 10.45 -3.05 -8.43
N ILE A 201 9.83 -3.92 -9.23
CA ILE A 201 8.41 -4.23 -9.10
C ILE A 201 8.20 -5.05 -7.84
N LEU A 202 7.24 -4.63 -7.02
CA LEU A 202 6.76 -5.34 -5.84
C LEU A 202 5.50 -6.14 -6.22
N ASP A 203 5.47 -7.41 -5.86
CA ASP A 203 4.26 -8.21 -5.94
C ASP A 203 3.31 -7.81 -4.80
N ASN A 204 2.20 -7.20 -5.17
CA ASN A 204 1.17 -6.74 -4.23
C ASN A 204 -0.12 -7.56 -4.37
N SER A 205 -0.01 -8.84 -4.67
CA SER A 205 -1.17 -9.71 -4.72
C SER A 205 -1.88 -9.73 -3.36
N ILE A 206 -3.18 -9.41 -3.38
CA ILE A 206 -4.05 -9.62 -2.24
C ILE A 206 -4.46 -11.09 -2.27
N LYS A 207 -4.37 -11.78 -1.14
CA LYS A 207 -5.09 -13.04 -0.98
C LYS A 207 -6.57 -12.69 -0.96
N GLU A 208 -7.25 -12.89 -2.06
CA GLU A 208 -8.70 -12.90 -2.05
C GLU A 208 -9.11 -14.04 -1.14
N GLY A 209 -9.78 -13.69 -0.04
CA GLY A 209 -10.41 -14.69 0.81
C GLY A 209 -11.44 -15.45 -0.02
N ASN A 210 -11.60 -16.72 0.26
CA ASN A 210 -12.69 -17.48 -0.32
C ASN A 210 -14.02 -16.75 0.03
N PRO A 211 -14.85 -16.37 -0.95
CA PRO A 211 -16.09 -15.66 -0.69
C PRO A 211 -17.16 -16.58 -0.07
N ASP A 212 -16.78 -17.77 0.36
CA ASP A 212 -17.70 -18.67 1.05
C ASP A 212 -18.21 -18.00 2.32
N TRP A 213 -19.52 -18.05 2.48
CA TRP A 213 -20.32 -17.50 3.55
C TRP A 213 -19.79 -17.73 4.98
N ASP A 214 -19.06 -18.84 5.21
CA ASP A 214 -18.50 -19.20 6.51
C ASP A 214 -17.04 -18.81 6.73
N SER A 215 -16.34 -18.35 5.73
CA SER A 215 -14.94 -17.96 5.85
C SER A 215 -14.83 -16.44 5.93
N ASN A 216 -14.71 -15.92 7.14
CA ASN A 216 -14.28 -14.55 7.35
C ASN A 216 -12.77 -14.49 7.04
N PRO A 217 -12.36 -14.07 5.83
CA PRO A 217 -10.95 -14.05 5.48
C PRO A 217 -10.27 -12.98 6.31
N ASN A 218 -9.39 -13.38 7.18
CA ASN A 218 -8.56 -12.46 7.94
C ASN A 218 -7.68 -11.68 6.99
N ASP A 219 -8.02 -10.44 6.69
CA ASP A 219 -7.21 -9.54 5.88
C ASP A 219 -6.15 -8.87 6.75
N TYR A 220 -4.92 -9.36 6.64
CA TYR A 220 -3.75 -8.79 7.30
C TYR A 220 -2.98 -7.83 6.41
N GLY A 221 -3.58 -7.35 5.32
CA GLY A 221 -2.98 -6.42 4.38
C GLY A 221 -1.98 -7.09 3.43
N ASN A 222 -1.38 -6.27 2.58
CA ASN A 222 -0.41 -6.67 1.57
C ASN A 222 1.01 -6.17 1.91
N GLU A 223 1.98 -6.44 1.05
CA GLU A 223 3.39 -6.08 1.28
C GLU A 223 3.64 -4.56 1.41
N LEU A 224 2.71 -3.71 0.97
CA LEU A 224 2.84 -2.24 1.07
C LEU A 224 2.91 -1.75 2.52
N LYS A 225 2.28 -2.45 3.46
CA LYS A 225 2.37 -2.11 4.89
C LYS A 225 3.79 -2.23 5.46
N ASN A 226 4.69 -2.93 4.75
CA ASN A 226 6.10 -3.08 5.12
C ASN A 226 6.96 -1.89 4.68
N LEU A 227 6.39 -0.91 3.96
CA LEU A 227 7.06 0.32 3.54
C LEU A 227 6.85 1.42 4.56
N HIS A 228 7.87 2.27 4.75
CA HIS A 228 7.78 3.40 5.65
C HIS A 228 7.65 4.71 4.87
N PRO A 229 6.56 5.50 5.03
CA PRO A 229 6.35 6.72 4.25
C PRO A 229 7.43 7.79 4.45
N ASP A 230 8.02 7.90 5.66
CA ASP A 230 9.10 8.87 5.92
C ASP A 230 10.36 8.60 5.09
N ASP A 231 10.52 7.39 4.55
CA ASP A 231 11.62 7.05 3.64
C ASP A 231 11.34 7.43 2.19
N PHE A 232 10.15 7.93 1.86
CA PHE A 232 9.81 8.29 0.50
C PHE A 232 10.32 9.69 0.14
N GLU A 233 10.95 9.82 -1.01
CA GLU A 233 11.28 11.09 -1.64
C GLU A 233 10.10 11.57 -2.48
N SER A 234 9.55 10.68 -3.30
CA SER A 234 8.36 10.95 -4.12
C SER A 234 7.59 9.69 -4.48
N VAL A 235 6.32 9.89 -4.84
CA VAL A 235 5.43 8.87 -5.39
C VAL A 235 4.84 9.38 -6.69
N SER A 236 5.15 8.69 -7.79
CA SER A 236 4.64 9.01 -9.12
C SER A 236 3.55 8.01 -9.52
N VAL A 237 2.38 8.51 -9.89
CA VAL A 237 1.26 7.70 -10.39
C VAL A 237 1.22 7.74 -11.91
N LEU A 238 1.51 6.61 -12.54
CA LEU A 238 1.49 6.41 -13.99
C LEU A 238 0.13 5.81 -14.38
N LYS A 239 -0.72 6.60 -15.04
CA LYS A 239 -2.13 6.26 -15.23
C LYS A 239 -2.42 5.56 -16.55
N GLY A 240 -1.87 6.04 -17.64
CA GLY A 240 -2.16 5.56 -18.98
C GLY A 240 -1.32 4.37 -19.43
N ALA A 241 -1.81 3.63 -20.41
CA ALA A 241 -1.09 2.49 -20.98
C ALA A 241 0.27 2.91 -21.60
N ALA A 242 0.37 4.10 -22.18
CA ALA A 242 1.64 4.63 -22.71
C ALA A 242 2.68 4.85 -21.61
N ALA A 243 2.26 5.29 -20.42
CA ALA A 243 3.14 5.45 -19.27
C ALA A 243 3.64 4.11 -18.71
N THR A 244 2.89 3.03 -18.90
CA THR A 244 3.16 1.71 -18.32
C THR A 244 3.59 0.65 -19.34
N ALA A 245 3.58 0.95 -20.63
CA ALA A 245 3.97 0.01 -21.69
C ALA A 245 5.33 -0.65 -21.45
N LEU A 246 6.26 0.08 -20.84
CA LEU A 246 7.60 -0.42 -20.50
C LEU A 246 7.60 -1.47 -19.37
N TYR A 247 6.53 -1.58 -18.59
CA TYR A 247 6.34 -2.66 -17.60
C TYR A 247 5.67 -3.90 -18.17
N GLY A 248 5.24 -3.83 -19.46
CA GLY A 248 4.64 -4.94 -20.20
C GLY A 248 3.33 -5.42 -19.58
N SER A 249 3.14 -6.74 -19.57
CA SER A 249 1.93 -7.40 -19.05
C SER A 249 1.59 -7.02 -17.59
N ARG A 250 2.58 -6.69 -16.79
CA ARG A 250 2.38 -6.29 -15.39
C ARG A 250 1.79 -4.89 -15.24
N GLY A 251 2.00 -4.00 -16.23
CA GLY A 251 1.56 -2.61 -16.22
C GLY A 251 0.16 -2.32 -16.74
N LEU A 252 -0.68 -3.35 -17.01
CA LEU A 252 -2.01 -3.18 -17.60
C LEU A 252 -2.91 -2.19 -16.84
N ASN A 253 -2.87 -2.24 -15.51
CA ASN A 253 -3.72 -1.46 -14.60
C ASN A 253 -3.08 -0.17 -14.10
N GLY A 254 -1.97 0.27 -14.72
CA GLY A 254 -1.21 1.42 -14.22
C GLY A 254 -0.05 1.02 -13.32
N ALA A 255 0.70 2.04 -12.86
CA ALA A 255 1.81 1.82 -11.93
C ALA A 255 1.93 2.96 -10.92
N ILE A 256 2.26 2.61 -9.68
CA ILE A 256 2.63 3.55 -8.62
C ILE A 256 4.12 3.37 -8.36
N VAL A 257 4.90 4.38 -8.75
CA VAL A 257 6.35 4.36 -8.65
C VAL A 257 6.79 5.14 -7.43
N ILE A 258 7.43 4.47 -6.49
CA ILE A 258 7.92 5.02 -5.23
C ILE A 258 9.42 5.19 -5.33
N THR A 259 9.90 6.40 -5.13
CA THR A 259 11.33 6.71 -5.01
C THR A 259 11.64 6.95 -3.54
N THR A 260 12.64 6.22 -3.00
CA THR A 260 13.03 6.40 -1.59
C THR A 260 14.20 7.37 -1.47
N LYS A 261 14.27 8.05 -0.32
CA LYS A 261 15.31 9.05 0.02
C LYS A 261 16.71 8.47 -0.17
N SER A 262 17.64 9.32 -0.53
CA SER A 262 19.05 8.97 -0.74
C SER A 262 19.98 10.08 -0.21
N GLY A 263 21.24 9.77 0.04
CA GLY A 263 22.24 10.77 0.38
C GLY A 263 22.53 11.71 -0.78
N LYS A 264 22.81 12.98 -0.48
CA LYS A 264 23.12 14.01 -1.48
C LYS A 264 24.62 14.34 -1.43
N SER A 265 25.21 14.57 -2.60
CA SER A 265 26.60 15.01 -2.71
C SER A 265 26.78 16.42 -2.13
N GLY A 266 27.92 16.66 -1.46
CA GLY A 266 28.24 17.95 -0.87
C GLY A 266 27.44 18.31 0.39
N GLN A 267 26.60 17.42 0.87
CA GLN A 267 25.85 17.58 2.11
C GLN A 267 26.66 16.96 3.26
N GLY A 268 26.90 17.73 4.31
CA GLY A 268 27.49 17.22 5.57
C GLY A 268 26.62 16.15 6.21
N LEU A 269 26.99 15.65 7.37
CA LEU A 269 26.18 14.70 8.13
C LEU A 269 24.87 15.36 8.57
N GLY A 270 23.75 14.86 8.05
CA GLY A 270 22.39 15.25 8.42
C GLY A 270 21.74 14.18 9.27
N ILE A 271 21.18 14.54 10.40
CA ILE A 271 20.39 13.67 11.27
C ILE A 271 18.97 14.23 11.30
N ASN A 272 18.00 13.39 10.98
CA ASN A 272 16.58 13.72 11.05
C ASN A 272 15.90 12.74 12.02
N ILE A 273 15.22 13.29 13.02
CA ILE A 273 14.43 12.51 13.97
C ILE A 273 12.99 13.00 13.85
N SER A 274 12.08 12.12 13.50
CA SER A 274 10.65 12.40 13.48
C SER A 274 9.91 11.49 14.46
N GLN A 275 8.97 12.11 15.20
CA GLN A 275 8.06 11.41 16.09
C GLN A 275 6.65 11.91 15.82
N SER A 276 5.73 10.99 15.56
CA SER A 276 4.33 11.33 15.38
C SER A 276 3.43 10.44 16.22
N PHE A 277 2.35 11.04 16.70
CA PHE A 277 1.28 10.37 17.42
C PHE A 277 -0.03 10.59 16.70
N GLY A 278 -0.90 9.60 16.73
CA GLY A 278 -2.23 9.65 16.16
C GLY A 278 -3.27 9.02 17.07
N MET A 279 -4.50 9.47 16.92
CA MET A 279 -5.66 8.87 17.55
C MET A 279 -6.77 8.72 16.51
N ASP A 280 -7.34 7.52 16.44
CA ASP A 280 -8.43 7.20 15.53
C ASP A 280 -9.73 7.06 16.31
N VAL A 281 -10.79 7.71 15.82
CA VAL A 281 -12.13 7.63 16.39
C VAL A 281 -13.15 7.39 15.27
N ILE A 282 -14.20 6.64 15.58
CA ILE A 282 -15.33 6.44 14.67
C ILE A 282 -16.12 7.75 14.59
N THR A 283 -16.23 8.34 13.41
CA THR A 283 -16.92 9.62 13.19
C THR A 283 -18.21 9.47 12.41
N GLN A 284 -18.23 8.55 11.44
CA GLN A 284 -19.39 8.31 10.60
C GLN A 284 -20.00 6.94 10.90
N THR A 285 -21.30 6.90 11.00
CA THR A 285 -22.08 5.69 11.22
C THR A 285 -23.25 5.68 10.24
N PRO A 286 -23.81 4.50 9.91
CA PRO A 286 -25.06 4.43 9.21
C PRO A 286 -26.15 5.20 9.95
N SER A 287 -27.12 5.73 9.20
CA SER A 287 -28.32 6.34 9.76
C SER A 287 -29.26 5.22 10.21
N PHE A 288 -29.39 5.06 11.52
CA PHE A 288 -30.27 4.03 12.09
C PHE A 288 -31.65 4.59 12.42
N GLN A 289 -32.68 3.77 12.27
CA GLN A 289 -34.02 4.08 12.79
C GLN A 289 -34.01 4.07 14.34
N ASN A 290 -34.89 4.84 14.99
CA ASN A 290 -35.03 4.92 16.43
C ASN A 290 -36.48 4.75 16.89
N GLU A 291 -37.32 4.10 16.09
CA GLU A 291 -38.73 3.91 16.37
C GLU A 291 -39.03 2.52 16.92
N PHE A 292 -38.29 1.50 16.46
CA PHE A 292 -38.49 0.10 16.85
C PHE A 292 -37.25 -0.48 17.48
N GLY A 293 -37.44 -1.36 18.46
CA GLY A 293 -36.36 -2.01 19.18
C GLY A 293 -36.10 -3.44 18.74
N ASN A 294 -35.31 -4.16 19.53
CA ASN A 294 -35.07 -5.56 19.34
C ASN A 294 -36.29 -6.42 19.63
N GLY A 295 -36.38 -7.51 18.92
CA GLY A 295 -37.35 -8.54 18.99
C GLY A 295 -37.29 -9.42 17.74
N ILE A 296 -37.79 -10.62 17.88
CA ILE A 296 -37.90 -11.60 16.78
C ILE A 296 -39.34 -12.02 16.63
N ILE A 297 -39.74 -12.45 15.43
CA ILE A 297 -41.00 -13.15 15.26
C ILE A 297 -40.97 -14.41 16.13
N ALA A 298 -41.81 -14.46 17.16
CA ALA A 298 -41.90 -15.60 18.03
C ALA A 298 -42.67 -16.73 17.38
N GLY A 299 -42.07 -17.90 17.29
CA GLY A 299 -42.65 -19.14 16.81
C GLY A 299 -42.54 -19.38 15.31
N ASN A 300 -42.76 -20.61 14.90
CA ASN A 300 -43.00 -20.99 13.53
C ASN A 300 -44.35 -20.41 13.05
N VAL A 301 -44.37 -19.12 12.78
CA VAL A 301 -45.48 -18.53 12.04
C VAL A 301 -45.32 -18.98 10.61
N ASP A 302 -46.03 -20.00 10.18
CA ASP A 302 -46.30 -20.19 8.79
C ASP A 302 -46.81 -18.86 8.25
N TYR A 303 -46.16 -18.33 7.24
CA TYR A 303 -46.62 -17.15 6.49
C TYR A 303 -48.03 -17.41 5.95
N GLY A 304 -49.03 -17.31 6.71
CA GLY A 304 -50.39 -17.70 6.38
C GLY A 304 -51.35 -17.68 7.54
N ASP A 305 -50.91 -17.69 8.77
CA ASP A 305 -51.75 -17.58 9.93
C ASP A 305 -52.29 -16.16 10.08
N LYS A 306 -53.58 -16.05 10.21
CA LYS A 306 -54.30 -14.81 10.41
C LYS A 306 -54.87 -14.77 11.83
N ASN A 307 -54.88 -13.59 12.42
CA ASN A 307 -55.57 -13.37 13.66
C ASN A 307 -57.10 -13.51 13.48
N ALA A 308 -57.84 -13.44 14.55
CA ALA A 308 -59.30 -13.53 14.52
C ALA A 308 -59.97 -12.45 13.63
N ASN A 309 -59.28 -11.36 13.31
CA ASN A 309 -59.74 -10.28 12.41
C ASN A 309 -59.30 -10.48 10.96
N GLY A 310 -58.59 -11.54 10.64
CA GLY A 310 -58.08 -11.81 9.30
C GLY A 310 -56.79 -11.15 8.88
N ASP A 311 -56.12 -10.45 9.80
CA ASP A 311 -54.83 -9.85 9.60
C ASP A 311 -53.71 -10.88 9.77
N TYR A 312 -52.67 -10.81 8.97
CA TYR A 312 -51.52 -11.67 9.14
C TYR A 312 -50.80 -11.37 10.46
N TYR A 313 -50.45 -12.39 11.24
CA TYR A 313 -49.60 -12.29 12.40
C TYR A 313 -48.18 -11.88 11.98
N ILE A 314 -48.00 -10.63 11.64
CA ILE A 314 -46.65 -10.25 11.24
C ILE A 314 -45.82 -9.85 12.47
N TYR A 315 -46.30 -9.34 13.51
CA TYR A 315 -45.58 -8.87 14.70
C TYR A 315 -46.57 -8.38 15.76
N ASP A 316 -47.14 -9.24 16.47
CA ASP A 316 -47.61 -8.83 17.72
C ASP A 316 -46.59 -9.06 18.78
N ASN A 317 -45.72 -8.40 18.81
CA ASN A 317 -45.44 -7.35 19.57
C ASN A 317 -45.05 -7.78 21.00
N PHE A 318 -45.62 -7.27 21.99
CA PHE A 318 -45.33 -7.48 23.39
C PHE A 318 -45.97 -8.76 23.98
N GLY A 319 -47.02 -9.22 23.44
CA GLY A 319 -47.71 -10.42 23.92
C GLY A 319 -46.98 -11.74 23.64
N GLN A 320 -46.02 -11.74 22.72
CA GLN A 320 -45.27 -12.95 22.34
C GLN A 320 -43.91 -13.08 23.05
N TYR A 321 -43.45 -12.05 23.70
CA TYR A 321 -42.22 -12.14 24.49
C TYR A 321 -42.50 -12.78 25.85
N PRO A 322 -41.62 -13.68 26.33
CA PRO A 322 -41.75 -14.23 27.67
C PRO A 322 -41.68 -13.07 28.67
N THR A 323 -42.68 -12.96 29.51
CA THR A 323 -42.64 -12.09 30.68
C THR A 323 -41.86 -12.77 31.79
N ASN A 324 -41.11 -11.99 32.59
CA ASN A 324 -40.52 -12.48 33.80
C ASN A 324 -41.61 -12.77 34.88
N ALA A 325 -41.20 -13.32 36.03
CA ALA A 325 -42.10 -13.64 37.10
C ALA A 325 -42.96 -12.46 37.63
N ASN A 326 -42.55 -11.22 37.33
CA ASN A 326 -43.24 -9.99 37.72
C ASN A 326 -44.21 -9.48 36.64
N GLY A 327 -44.42 -10.23 35.55
CA GLY A 327 -45.22 -9.83 34.42
C GLY A 327 -44.63 -8.73 33.52
N GLN A 328 -43.35 -8.44 33.69
CA GLN A 328 -42.64 -7.42 32.97
C GLN A 328 -42.08 -7.99 31.64
N PHE A 329 -42.13 -7.23 30.56
CA PHE A 329 -41.53 -7.61 29.31
C PHE A 329 -40.01 -7.85 29.47
N SER A 330 -39.48 -8.96 28.93
CA SER A 330 -38.10 -9.36 29.10
C SER A 330 -37.43 -9.63 27.79
N LEU A 331 -36.25 -9.00 27.58
CA LEU A 331 -35.34 -9.27 26.47
C LEU A 331 -34.31 -10.37 26.78
N MET A 332 -34.31 -10.97 27.99
CA MET A 332 -33.25 -11.93 28.38
C MET A 332 -33.16 -13.15 27.46
N ASN A 333 -34.22 -13.52 26.78
CA ASN A 333 -34.30 -14.66 25.86
C ASN A 333 -34.46 -14.25 24.42
N ASP A 334 -34.30 -12.96 24.12
CA ASP A 334 -34.37 -12.43 22.75
C ASP A 334 -33.07 -12.73 22.00
N GLN A 335 -33.22 -13.20 20.76
CA GLN A 335 -32.06 -13.52 19.90
C GLN A 335 -31.47 -12.29 19.19
N GLY A 336 -31.90 -11.08 19.53
CA GLY A 336 -31.27 -9.87 19.08
C GLY A 336 -31.64 -9.38 17.68
N MET A 337 -32.79 -9.79 17.11
CA MET A 337 -33.24 -9.26 15.82
C MET A 337 -33.88 -7.87 15.96
N SER A 338 -33.79 -7.04 14.91
CA SER A 338 -34.38 -5.67 14.90
C SER A 338 -35.83 -5.62 14.43
N TRP A 339 -36.64 -6.57 14.87
CA TRP A 339 -38.05 -6.69 14.50
C TRP A 339 -39.01 -6.62 15.70
N GLY A 340 -38.58 -5.87 16.70
CA GLY A 340 -39.36 -5.71 17.93
C GLY A 340 -40.39 -4.59 17.84
N PRO A 341 -41.13 -4.38 18.93
CA PRO A 341 -42.16 -3.36 19.01
C PRO A 341 -41.58 -1.95 19.01
N ALA A 342 -42.48 -0.98 18.82
CA ALA A 342 -42.12 0.44 18.93
C ALA A 342 -41.66 0.80 20.34
N PHE A 343 -40.69 1.69 20.42
CA PHE A 343 -40.23 2.24 21.68
C PHE A 343 -41.31 3.11 22.34
N ASP A 344 -41.74 2.73 23.50
CA ASP A 344 -42.80 3.45 24.28
C ASP A 344 -42.31 3.87 25.69
N GLY A 345 -41.04 3.54 26.00
CA GLY A 345 -40.43 3.92 27.28
C GLY A 345 -40.88 3.09 28.48
N ARG A 346 -41.68 2.03 28.31
CA ARG A 346 -42.05 1.15 29.40
C ARG A 346 -40.84 0.50 30.06
N GLU A 347 -40.97 0.12 31.31
CA GLU A 347 -39.93 -0.65 31.99
C GLU A 347 -39.91 -2.09 31.48
N ILE A 348 -38.72 -2.57 31.13
CA ILE A 348 -38.46 -3.93 30.67
C ILE A 348 -37.33 -4.58 31.50
N GLN A 349 -37.32 -5.87 31.53
CA GLN A 349 -36.13 -6.61 31.94
C GLN A 349 -35.18 -6.71 30.76
N TYR A 350 -33.99 -6.14 30.92
CA TYR A 350 -32.97 -6.08 29.87
C TYR A 350 -32.18 -7.38 29.80
N TYR A 351 -31.31 -7.52 28.78
CA TYR A 351 -30.48 -8.72 28.53
C TYR A 351 -29.60 -9.13 29.71
N ASP A 352 -29.22 -8.19 30.58
CA ASP A 352 -28.39 -8.42 31.78
C ASP A 352 -29.23 -8.54 33.05
N GLY A 353 -30.50 -8.77 32.92
CA GLY A 353 -31.45 -8.88 34.06
C GLY A 353 -31.81 -7.55 34.69
N SER A 354 -31.15 -6.45 34.33
CA SER A 354 -31.49 -5.12 34.89
C SER A 354 -32.80 -4.61 34.36
N THR A 355 -33.52 -3.79 35.13
CA THR A 355 -34.69 -3.07 34.68
C THR A 355 -34.28 -1.77 33.99
N ARG A 356 -34.74 -1.57 32.76
CA ARG A 356 -34.44 -0.38 31.96
C ARG A 356 -35.69 0.07 31.19
N ALA A 357 -35.73 1.35 30.81
CA ALA A 357 -36.74 1.83 29.88
C ALA A 357 -36.52 1.24 28.48
N TYR A 358 -37.55 0.79 27.81
CA TYR A 358 -37.53 0.34 26.44
C TYR A 358 -37.40 1.55 25.50
N SER A 359 -36.18 1.86 25.15
CA SER A 359 -35.82 3.06 24.40
C SER A 359 -34.55 2.81 23.56
N PRO A 360 -34.32 3.58 22.49
CA PRO A 360 -33.09 3.45 21.70
C PRO A 360 -31.86 3.82 22.51
N VAL A 361 -30.84 2.96 22.45
CA VAL A 361 -29.53 3.21 23.06
C VAL A 361 -28.77 4.21 22.21
N LYS A 362 -28.53 5.40 22.75
CA LYS A 362 -27.74 6.44 22.05
C LYS A 362 -26.33 5.93 21.80
N ASN A 363 -25.82 6.21 20.59
CA ASN A 363 -24.44 5.90 20.20
C ASN A 363 -24.06 4.42 20.38
N ASN A 364 -25.02 3.49 20.30
CA ASN A 364 -24.73 2.07 20.52
C ASN A 364 -23.65 1.56 19.54
N PHE A 365 -23.62 2.05 18.31
CA PHE A 365 -22.56 1.70 17.34
C PHE A 365 -21.17 2.10 17.87
N HIS A 366 -21.01 3.33 18.36
CA HIS A 366 -19.72 3.81 18.89
C HIS A 366 -19.27 3.04 20.16
N LYS A 367 -20.22 2.57 20.97
CA LYS A 367 -19.92 1.78 22.19
C LYS A 367 -19.31 0.42 21.87
N ALA A 368 -19.50 -0.10 20.66
CA ALA A 368 -18.90 -1.35 20.22
C ALA A 368 -17.40 -1.23 19.93
N TYR A 369 -16.92 -0.03 19.70
CA TYR A 369 -15.55 0.24 19.35
C TYR A 369 -14.78 0.98 20.47
N GLN A 370 -13.48 1.07 20.31
CA GLN A 370 -12.59 1.85 21.16
C GLN A 370 -11.91 2.97 20.35
N LYS A 371 -11.21 3.85 21.03
CA LYS A 371 -10.31 4.80 20.38
C LYS A 371 -9.02 4.08 20.02
N GLY A 372 -8.61 4.19 18.76
CA GLY A 372 -7.33 3.70 18.31
C GLY A 372 -6.21 4.68 18.67
N PHE A 373 -5.01 4.17 18.85
CA PHE A 373 -3.80 4.97 19.10
C PHE A 373 -2.70 4.54 18.15
N SER A 374 -1.91 5.51 17.68
CA SER A 374 -0.73 5.22 16.86
C SER A 374 0.47 6.04 17.30
N SER A 375 1.65 5.45 17.24
CA SER A 375 2.92 6.14 17.36
C SER A 375 3.88 5.70 16.26
N ASN A 376 4.66 6.65 15.76
CA ASN A 376 5.64 6.40 14.72
C ASN A 376 6.91 7.19 15.03
N THR A 377 8.03 6.48 15.17
CA THR A 377 9.36 7.05 15.40
C THR A 377 10.24 6.72 14.22
N ASN A 378 10.88 7.71 13.62
CA ASN A 378 11.88 7.52 12.58
C ASN A 378 13.14 8.27 12.91
N VAL A 379 14.28 7.63 12.73
CA VAL A 379 15.62 8.24 12.84
C VAL A 379 16.34 7.99 11.52
N ALA A 380 16.67 9.05 10.81
CA ALA A 380 17.38 8.97 9.55
C ALA A 380 18.71 9.74 9.63
N ILE A 381 19.74 9.16 9.05
CA ILE A 381 21.07 9.74 8.94
C ILE A 381 21.46 9.74 7.46
N SER A 382 21.86 10.88 6.96
CA SER A 382 22.31 11.03 5.57
C SER A 382 23.57 11.86 5.50
N GLY A 383 24.36 11.64 4.45
CA GLY A 383 25.56 12.42 4.22
C GLY A 383 26.20 12.06 2.91
N GLY A 384 27.25 12.81 2.56
CA GLY A 384 27.99 12.46 1.37
C GLY A 384 28.96 13.55 0.92
N ASN A 385 29.92 13.09 0.14
CA ASN A 385 30.85 13.93 -0.60
C ASN A 385 30.65 13.66 -2.11
N GLU A 386 31.49 14.24 -2.96
CA GLU A 386 31.40 14.09 -4.40
C GLU A 386 31.51 12.62 -4.89
N LYS A 387 32.20 11.75 -4.14
CA LYS A 387 32.42 10.35 -4.51
C LYS A 387 31.48 9.37 -3.81
N THR A 388 31.09 9.66 -2.57
CA THR A 388 30.33 8.72 -1.76
C THR A 388 29.13 9.42 -1.15
N THR A 389 27.94 8.82 -1.26
CA THR A 389 26.75 9.28 -0.56
C THR A 389 26.11 8.11 0.18
N PHE A 390 25.47 8.41 1.31
CA PHE A 390 24.73 7.40 2.06
C PHE A 390 23.48 7.99 2.69
N TYR A 391 22.50 7.14 2.88
CA TYR A 391 21.26 7.36 3.63
C TYR A 391 20.97 6.11 4.43
N THR A 392 20.62 6.24 5.69
CA THR A 392 20.14 5.15 6.50
C THR A 392 19.02 5.63 7.40
N SER A 393 17.98 4.82 7.57
CA SER A 393 16.86 5.10 8.48
C SER A 393 16.50 3.86 9.27
N LEU A 394 16.06 4.07 10.51
CA LEU A 394 15.46 3.08 11.38
C LEU A 394 14.14 3.63 11.89
N SER A 395 13.08 2.82 11.76
CA SER A 395 11.75 3.25 12.16
C SER A 395 11.07 2.19 13.01
N TYR A 396 10.31 2.64 14.01
CA TYR A 396 9.39 1.82 14.79
C TYR A 396 8.00 2.42 14.73
N LYS A 397 7.02 1.59 14.44
CA LYS A 397 5.61 1.95 14.40
C LYS A 397 4.81 1.02 15.28
N HIS A 398 3.95 1.60 16.13
CA HIS A 398 2.97 0.89 16.95
C HIS A 398 1.57 1.46 16.68
N VAL A 399 0.59 0.59 16.57
CA VAL A 399 -0.81 0.99 16.38
C VAL A 399 -1.74 0.04 17.13
N ASP A 400 -2.64 0.61 17.95
CA ASP A 400 -3.81 -0.06 18.48
C ASP A 400 -5.05 0.33 17.69
N GLY A 401 -5.88 -0.66 17.32
CA GLY A 401 -7.04 -0.46 16.49
C GLY A 401 -8.26 0.09 17.19
N THR A 402 -9.23 0.51 16.40
CA THR A 402 -10.57 0.87 16.90
C THR A 402 -11.38 -0.35 17.33
N THR A 403 -11.07 -1.54 16.83
CA THR A 403 -11.58 -2.81 17.33
C THR A 403 -10.71 -3.27 18.50
N PRO A 404 -11.28 -3.67 19.65
CA PRO A 404 -10.48 -4.18 20.76
C PRO A 404 -9.62 -5.39 20.36
N ASN A 405 -8.48 -5.58 21.06
CA ASN A 405 -7.53 -6.68 20.85
C ASN A 405 -6.88 -6.74 19.45
N ASN A 406 -6.93 -5.65 18.70
CA ASN A 406 -6.33 -5.49 17.38
C ASN A 406 -5.13 -4.56 17.49
N SER A 407 -3.94 -5.00 17.04
CA SER A 407 -2.73 -4.18 17.10
C SER A 407 -1.75 -4.50 15.97
N PHE A 408 -0.84 -3.59 15.73
CA PHE A 408 0.20 -3.70 14.72
C PHE A 408 1.51 -3.10 15.21
N ASP A 409 2.59 -3.86 15.10
CA ASP A 409 3.95 -3.39 15.32
C ASP A 409 4.79 -3.58 14.08
N ARG A 410 5.66 -2.61 13.78
CA ARG A 410 6.63 -2.72 12.70
C ARG A 410 7.96 -2.08 13.07
N ILE A 411 9.04 -2.82 12.83
CA ILE A 411 10.40 -2.29 12.77
C ILE A 411 10.84 -2.32 11.33
N SER A 412 11.33 -1.21 10.80
CA SER A 412 11.85 -1.13 9.43
C SER A 412 13.20 -0.41 9.38
N PHE A 413 14.03 -0.84 8.44
CA PHE A 413 15.34 -0.28 8.16
C PHE A 413 15.47 -0.06 6.65
N LEU A 414 16.02 1.08 6.26
CA LEU A 414 16.46 1.36 4.91
C LEU A 414 17.91 1.84 4.94
N GLY A 415 18.77 1.19 4.18
CA GLY A 415 20.15 1.62 3.95
C GLY A 415 20.40 1.79 2.46
N LYS A 416 20.95 2.93 2.06
CA LYS A 416 21.41 3.20 0.69
C LYS A 416 22.82 3.78 0.72
N ALA A 417 23.65 3.32 -0.18
CA ALA A 417 24.97 3.87 -0.38
C ALA A 417 25.29 3.95 -1.87
N SER A 418 26.03 4.95 -2.27
CA SER A 418 26.63 5.02 -3.59
C SER A 418 28.09 5.41 -3.51
N HIS A 419 28.90 4.80 -4.37
CA HIS A 419 30.32 5.14 -4.45
C HIS A 419 30.79 5.22 -5.90
N MET A 420 31.52 6.26 -6.22
CA MET A 420 32.13 6.51 -7.52
C MET A 420 33.59 6.03 -7.49
N PHE A 421 33.84 4.81 -7.96
CA PHE A 421 35.18 4.25 -8.06
C PHE A 421 36.05 4.95 -9.08
N HIS A 422 35.43 5.41 -10.17
CA HIS A 422 36.02 6.15 -11.26
C HIS A 422 34.98 7.17 -11.76
N PRO A 423 35.36 8.32 -12.33
CA PRO A 423 34.40 9.29 -12.88
C PRO A 423 33.34 8.69 -13.84
N LYS A 424 33.66 7.54 -14.46
CA LYS A 424 32.77 6.79 -15.35
C LYS A 424 32.13 5.54 -14.73
N ILE A 425 32.44 5.19 -13.47
CA ILE A 425 31.97 3.95 -12.83
C ILE A 425 31.41 4.25 -11.44
N LYS A 426 30.10 4.09 -11.28
CA LYS A 426 29.38 4.29 -10.01
C LYS A 426 28.65 3.01 -9.60
N LEU A 427 28.89 2.57 -8.37
CA LEU A 427 28.13 1.50 -7.72
C LEU A 427 27.09 2.12 -6.79
N GLU A 428 25.87 1.61 -6.85
CA GLU A 428 24.78 1.94 -5.95
C GLU A 428 24.29 0.64 -5.30
N ALA A 429 24.16 0.64 -3.99
CA ALA A 429 23.61 -0.48 -3.24
C ALA A 429 22.55 0.01 -2.28
N SER A 430 21.48 -0.74 -2.14
CA SER A 430 20.46 -0.49 -1.14
C SER A 430 19.94 -1.78 -0.54
N MET A 431 19.48 -1.70 0.69
CA MET A 431 18.79 -2.78 1.38
C MET A 431 17.64 -2.19 2.19
N SER A 432 16.45 -2.71 2.00
CA SER A 432 15.34 -2.47 2.90
C SER A 432 15.00 -3.76 3.66
N PHE A 433 14.70 -3.58 4.92
CA PHE A 433 14.26 -4.65 5.83
C PHE A 433 13.01 -4.17 6.57
N ALA A 434 12.03 -5.05 6.73
CA ALA A 434 10.90 -4.81 7.62
C ALA A 434 10.52 -6.10 8.36
N ASN A 435 10.17 -5.95 9.63
CA ASN A 435 9.54 -6.99 10.43
C ASN A 435 8.23 -6.41 10.97
N SER A 436 7.11 -6.92 10.46
CA SER A 436 5.76 -6.50 10.80
C SER A 436 5.02 -7.59 11.56
N MET A 437 4.28 -7.21 12.57
CA MET A 437 3.60 -8.12 13.51
C MET A 437 2.15 -7.68 13.72
N PRO A 438 1.26 -7.87 12.73
CA PRO A 438 -0.17 -7.68 12.93
C PRO A 438 -0.73 -8.76 13.87
N LYS A 439 -1.60 -8.33 14.76
CA LYS A 439 -2.32 -9.17 15.71
C LYS A 439 -3.81 -8.95 15.53
N ASN A 440 -4.57 -10.01 15.37
CA ASN A 440 -6.01 -10.07 15.19
C ASN A 440 -6.52 -9.10 14.11
N SER A 441 -6.98 -9.64 13.00
CA SER A 441 -7.79 -8.87 12.06
C SER A 441 -9.05 -8.38 12.77
N PRO A 442 -9.49 -7.13 12.55
CA PRO A 442 -10.72 -6.69 13.17
C PRO A 442 -11.88 -7.55 12.69
N ILE A 443 -12.65 -8.05 13.65
CA ILE A 443 -13.92 -8.68 13.37
C ILE A 443 -14.88 -7.58 12.91
N ASN A 444 -15.66 -7.84 11.86
CA ASN A 444 -16.66 -6.89 11.36
C ASN A 444 -17.83 -6.75 12.33
N ILE A 445 -17.59 -6.02 13.42
CA ILE A 445 -18.63 -5.74 14.42
C ILE A 445 -19.81 -4.96 13.79
N GLY A 446 -19.53 -4.14 12.80
CA GLY A 446 -20.55 -3.35 12.09
C GLY A 446 -21.60 -4.20 11.40
N GLU A 447 -21.27 -5.41 10.98
CA GLU A 447 -22.20 -6.36 10.36
C GLU A 447 -23.37 -6.74 11.29
N ASN A 448 -23.11 -6.88 12.58
CA ASN A 448 -24.18 -7.16 13.55
C ASN A 448 -25.24 -6.04 13.60
N PHE A 449 -24.84 -4.79 13.34
CA PHE A 449 -25.79 -3.68 13.23
C PHE A 449 -26.46 -3.64 11.87
N ALA A 450 -25.74 -3.93 10.79
CA ALA A 450 -26.28 -3.92 9.44
C ALA A 450 -27.28 -5.06 9.22
N SER A 451 -27.01 -6.24 9.79
CA SER A 451 -27.89 -7.40 9.73
C SER A 451 -29.09 -7.29 10.69
N GLY A 452 -29.09 -6.30 11.59
CA GLY A 452 -30.16 -6.12 12.56
C GLY A 452 -30.06 -6.99 13.82
N VAL A 453 -29.04 -7.84 13.94
CA VAL A 453 -28.79 -8.64 15.15
C VAL A 453 -28.58 -7.74 16.35
N TRP A 454 -27.85 -6.64 16.17
CA TRP A 454 -27.70 -5.60 17.20
C TRP A 454 -28.59 -4.40 16.87
N GLY A 455 -29.87 -4.50 17.27
CA GLY A 455 -30.81 -3.42 17.07
C GLY A 455 -30.59 -2.22 17.98
N ARG A 456 -31.54 -1.28 17.92
CA ARG A 456 -31.39 0.01 18.61
C ARG A 456 -31.58 -0.07 20.13
N SER A 457 -32.22 -1.09 20.67
CA SER A 457 -32.31 -1.32 22.12
C SER A 457 -31.07 -2.00 22.70
N TYR A 458 -30.16 -2.52 21.87
CA TYR A 458 -28.99 -3.25 22.29
C TYR A 458 -27.85 -2.31 22.70
N ASP A 459 -27.28 -2.51 23.89
CA ASP A 459 -26.07 -1.85 24.37
C ASP A 459 -24.87 -2.82 24.31
N PRO A 460 -23.98 -2.69 23.34
CA PRO A 460 -22.85 -3.60 23.18
C PRO A 460 -21.94 -3.67 24.42
N SER A 461 -21.88 -2.59 25.20
CA SER A 461 -21.05 -2.57 26.41
C SER A 461 -21.50 -3.57 27.46
N THR A 462 -22.77 -3.93 27.49
CA THR A 462 -23.31 -4.91 28.44
C THR A 462 -22.75 -6.32 28.23
N ALA A 463 -22.58 -6.73 26.97
CA ALA A 463 -22.08 -8.07 26.63
C ALA A 463 -20.55 -8.22 26.76
N LYS A 464 -19.81 -7.11 26.75
CA LYS A 464 -18.33 -7.10 26.80
C LYS A 464 -17.78 -7.82 28.04
N ASP A 465 -18.51 -7.81 29.16
CA ASP A 465 -18.08 -8.42 30.42
C ASP A 465 -18.82 -9.72 30.72
N LYS A 466 -19.75 -10.15 29.86
CA LYS A 466 -20.67 -11.27 30.07
C LYS A 466 -20.46 -12.45 29.13
N TYR A 467 -19.50 -12.38 28.23
CA TYR A 467 -19.30 -13.39 27.20
C TYR A 467 -18.67 -14.70 27.70
N LYS A 468 -18.05 -14.71 28.90
CA LYS A 468 -17.49 -15.92 29.52
C LYS A 468 -18.51 -16.59 30.44
N GLY A 469 -18.67 -17.88 30.26
CA GLY A 469 -19.47 -18.72 31.18
C GLY A 469 -18.73 -19.03 32.49
N VAL A 470 -19.49 -19.32 33.55
CA VAL A 470 -18.94 -19.66 34.88
C VAL A 470 -18.12 -20.95 34.85
N HIS A 471 -18.36 -21.83 33.90
CA HIS A 471 -17.64 -23.10 33.72
C HIS A 471 -16.43 -22.99 32.78
N GLY A 472 -16.04 -21.78 32.35
CA GLY A 472 -15.12 -21.53 31.28
C GLY A 472 -15.79 -21.69 29.90
N GLY A 473 -15.15 -21.26 28.86
CA GLY A 473 -15.72 -21.20 27.52
C GLY A 473 -16.68 -20.03 27.33
N LEU A 474 -17.41 -20.07 26.23
CA LEU A 474 -18.44 -19.08 25.87
C LEU A 474 -19.64 -19.28 26.81
N ALA A 475 -20.19 -18.18 27.33
CA ALA A 475 -21.42 -18.22 28.09
C ALA A 475 -22.56 -18.88 27.30
N SER A 476 -23.30 -19.80 27.93
CA SER A 476 -24.40 -20.53 27.30
C SER A 476 -25.49 -20.88 28.31
N SER A 477 -26.73 -20.60 27.95
CA SER A 477 -27.88 -21.02 28.73
C SER A 477 -27.97 -22.57 28.87
N SER A 478 -27.44 -23.31 27.92
CA SER A 478 -27.33 -24.76 27.99
C SER A 478 -26.42 -25.23 29.11
N TYR A 479 -25.53 -24.39 29.62
CA TYR A 479 -24.64 -24.68 30.76
C TYR A 479 -25.10 -23.97 32.04
N GLY A 480 -26.30 -23.36 32.03
CA GLY A 480 -26.86 -22.66 33.17
C GLY A 480 -26.32 -21.23 33.36
N ASP A 481 -25.63 -20.69 32.40
CA ASP A 481 -25.20 -19.30 32.49
C ASP A 481 -26.40 -18.35 32.26
N GLU A 482 -26.56 -17.41 33.20
CA GLU A 482 -27.72 -16.48 33.26
C GLU A 482 -27.83 -15.65 31.95
N TYR A 483 -26.71 -15.29 31.34
CA TYR A 483 -26.63 -14.44 30.17
C TYR A 483 -26.30 -15.19 28.90
N GLY A 484 -26.45 -16.51 28.89
CA GLY A 484 -25.99 -17.38 27.82
C GLY A 484 -26.70 -17.17 26.45
N ASN A 485 -27.82 -16.47 26.44
CA ASN A 485 -28.57 -16.11 25.22
C ASN A 485 -28.40 -14.64 24.84
N MET A 486 -27.57 -13.85 25.55
CA MET A 486 -27.40 -12.45 25.25
C MET A 486 -26.81 -12.25 23.83
N PRO A 487 -27.38 -11.37 22.98
CA PRO A 487 -26.83 -11.08 21.68
C PRO A 487 -25.38 -10.60 21.74
N GLY A 488 -24.56 -11.08 20.83
CA GLY A 488 -23.17 -10.61 20.68
C GLY A 488 -22.14 -11.21 21.63
N ILE A 489 -22.50 -12.10 22.56
CA ILE A 489 -21.50 -12.79 23.42
C ILE A 489 -20.49 -13.57 22.57
N GLY A 490 -20.94 -14.24 21.50
CA GLY A 490 -20.04 -14.92 20.56
C GLY A 490 -19.10 -13.98 19.83
N THR A 491 -19.58 -12.79 19.47
CA THR A 491 -18.74 -11.75 18.89
C THR A 491 -17.65 -11.29 19.86
N TRP A 492 -18.03 -11.00 21.11
CA TRP A 492 -17.06 -10.56 22.13
C TRP A 492 -16.10 -11.67 22.54
N TRP A 493 -16.57 -12.93 22.61
CA TRP A 493 -15.70 -14.09 22.75
C TRP A 493 -14.63 -14.10 21.65
N SER A 494 -15.05 -14.00 20.40
CA SER A 494 -14.12 -14.00 19.26
C SER A 494 -13.16 -12.82 19.27
N VAL A 495 -13.63 -11.62 19.68
CA VAL A 495 -12.80 -10.41 19.77
C VAL A 495 -11.72 -10.55 20.86
N TYR A 496 -12.06 -11.09 22.03
CA TYR A 496 -11.14 -11.06 23.17
C TYR A 496 -10.34 -12.34 23.36
N GLU A 497 -10.89 -13.48 22.97
CA GLU A 497 -10.27 -14.79 23.26
C GLU A 497 -9.46 -15.35 22.09
N ASN A 498 -9.78 -15.01 20.85
CA ASN A 498 -8.98 -15.43 19.72
C ASN A 498 -7.65 -14.67 19.70
N ASP A 499 -6.56 -15.40 19.50
CA ASP A 499 -5.20 -14.87 19.39
C ASP A 499 -4.60 -15.33 18.04
N TYR A 500 -4.79 -14.51 17.03
CA TYR A 500 -4.15 -14.70 15.74
C TYR A 500 -2.99 -13.73 15.59
N ARG A 501 -1.81 -14.25 15.40
CA ARG A 501 -0.58 -13.49 15.22
C ARG A 501 0.05 -13.79 13.88
N GLN A 502 0.43 -12.76 13.18
CA GLN A 502 1.21 -12.89 11.97
C GLN A 502 2.56 -12.19 12.18
N LYS A 503 3.62 -12.84 11.71
CA LYS A 503 4.95 -12.25 11.63
C LYS A 503 5.37 -12.23 10.19
N GLU A 504 5.77 -11.06 9.71
CA GLU A 504 6.21 -10.85 8.35
C GLU A 504 7.63 -10.30 8.33
N ILE A 505 8.45 -10.88 7.50
CA ILE A 505 9.82 -10.42 7.26
C ILE A 505 9.95 -10.14 5.78
N SER A 506 10.32 -8.91 5.45
CA SER A 506 10.63 -8.47 4.09
C SER A 506 12.08 -8.03 4.00
N VAL A 507 12.83 -8.56 3.06
CA VAL A 507 14.24 -8.20 2.81
C VAL A 507 14.42 -7.93 1.32
N ARG A 508 14.91 -6.74 0.95
CA ARG A 508 15.08 -6.32 -0.45
C ARG A 508 16.45 -5.69 -0.69
N PRO A 509 17.48 -6.47 -0.95
CA PRO A 509 18.74 -5.95 -1.47
C PRO A 509 18.62 -5.58 -2.96
N VAL A 510 19.25 -4.49 -3.33
CA VAL A 510 19.40 -4.02 -4.71
C VAL A 510 20.83 -3.57 -4.91
N VAL A 511 21.45 -4.00 -5.99
CA VAL A 511 22.78 -3.54 -6.42
C VAL A 511 22.69 -3.09 -7.86
N LYS A 512 23.24 -1.91 -8.14
CA LYS A 512 23.26 -1.31 -9.48
C LYS A 512 24.66 -0.76 -9.78
N LEU A 513 25.20 -1.20 -10.91
CA LEU A 513 26.44 -0.69 -11.47
C LEU A 513 26.11 0.20 -12.65
N ASN A 514 26.59 1.44 -12.65
CA ASN A 514 26.47 2.39 -13.73
C ASN A 514 27.86 2.63 -14.34
N ILE A 515 27.93 2.56 -15.67
CA ILE A 515 29.16 2.76 -16.44
C ILE A 515 28.89 3.76 -17.57
N ASP A 516 29.58 4.89 -17.58
CA ASP A 516 29.57 5.86 -18.66
C ASP A 516 30.56 5.41 -19.72
N LEU A 517 30.11 4.67 -20.73
CA LEU A 517 30.95 4.14 -21.82
C LEU A 517 31.50 5.28 -22.68
N LEU A 518 30.60 6.17 -23.10
CA LEU A 518 30.85 7.38 -23.86
C LEU A 518 30.01 8.52 -23.25
N ASP A 519 30.28 9.75 -23.57
CA ASP A 519 29.53 10.89 -23.07
C ASP A 519 28.02 10.82 -23.43
N TRP A 520 27.70 10.15 -24.52
CA TRP A 520 26.34 9.95 -25.02
C TRP A 520 25.80 8.53 -24.84
N LEU A 521 26.61 7.58 -24.34
CA LEU A 521 26.23 6.16 -24.16
C LEU A 521 26.57 5.69 -22.75
N LYS A 522 25.54 5.27 -22.02
CA LYS A 522 25.65 4.73 -20.67
C LYS A 522 25.17 3.28 -20.63
N PHE A 523 25.83 2.48 -19.84
CA PHE A 523 25.44 1.11 -19.54
C PHE A 523 25.19 0.94 -18.07
N ASN A 524 24.12 0.27 -17.69
CA ASN A 524 23.91 -0.14 -16.30
C ASN A 524 23.40 -1.58 -16.19
N VAL A 525 23.80 -2.21 -15.09
CA VAL A 525 23.32 -3.52 -14.68
C VAL A 525 22.75 -3.39 -13.28
N LYS A 526 21.55 -3.93 -13.07
CA LYS A 526 20.88 -3.93 -11.76
C LYS A 526 20.42 -5.34 -11.43
N GLY A 527 20.78 -5.82 -10.24
CA GLY A 527 20.25 -7.03 -9.64
C GLY A 527 19.43 -6.68 -8.42
N SER A 528 18.28 -7.31 -8.24
CA SER A 528 17.47 -7.21 -7.04
C SER A 528 16.86 -8.55 -6.67
N TYR A 529 16.74 -8.77 -5.37
CA TYR A 529 16.09 -9.92 -4.79
C TYR A 529 15.10 -9.44 -3.74
N ASN A 530 13.87 -9.91 -3.77
CA ASN A 530 12.87 -9.64 -2.77
C ASN A 530 12.49 -10.94 -2.08
N TYR A 531 12.78 -11.04 -0.81
CA TYR A 531 12.41 -12.17 0.05
C TYR A 531 11.32 -11.71 1.00
N TYR A 532 10.16 -12.37 0.94
CA TYR A 532 9.04 -12.11 1.81
C TYR A 532 8.60 -13.40 2.48
N TYR A 533 8.69 -13.41 3.79
CA TYR A 533 8.34 -14.53 4.65
C TYR A 533 7.21 -14.13 5.57
N THR A 534 6.15 -14.92 5.58
CA THR A 534 5.03 -14.77 6.51
C THR A 534 4.89 -16.03 7.33
N ARG A 535 4.80 -15.89 8.64
CA ARG A 535 4.40 -16.96 9.55
C ARG A 535 3.17 -16.52 10.31
N PHE A 536 2.16 -17.34 10.36
CA PHE A 536 0.99 -17.11 11.19
C PHE A 536 0.84 -18.20 12.26
N GLU A 537 0.23 -17.82 13.36
CA GLU A 537 -0.15 -18.67 14.47
C GLU A 537 -1.57 -18.29 14.89
N ASN A 538 -2.49 -19.24 14.87
CA ASN A 538 -3.89 -19.05 15.22
C ASN A 538 -4.24 -19.90 16.43
N LYS A 539 -4.58 -19.26 17.55
CA LYS A 539 -5.01 -19.85 18.78
C LYS A 539 -6.45 -19.46 19.05
N GLN A 540 -7.32 -20.44 19.14
CA GLN A 540 -8.71 -20.24 19.54
C GLN A 540 -9.00 -21.14 20.74
N PRO A 541 -9.32 -20.59 21.91
CA PRO A 541 -9.75 -21.39 23.04
C PRO A 541 -11.07 -22.07 22.75
N GLY A 542 -11.30 -23.19 23.40
CA GLY A 542 -12.57 -23.88 23.26
C GLY A 542 -13.72 -23.07 23.85
N SER A 543 -14.78 -22.91 23.08
CA SER A 543 -16.00 -22.19 23.49
C SER A 543 -16.99 -23.06 24.23
N GLY A 544 -16.78 -24.38 24.31
CA GLY A 544 -17.64 -25.33 25.01
C GLY A 544 -17.42 -25.33 26.52
N TYR A 545 -18.18 -26.19 27.21
CA TYR A 545 -18.07 -26.39 28.65
C TYR A 545 -16.62 -26.74 29.05
N ALA A 546 -16.10 -26.13 30.10
CA ALA A 546 -14.71 -26.29 30.56
C ALA A 546 -13.66 -26.02 29.45
N ASN A 547 -13.96 -25.09 28.55
CA ASN A 547 -13.15 -24.77 27.35
C ASN A 547 -12.99 -25.97 26.39
N GLU A 548 -13.98 -26.84 26.29
CA GLU A 548 -13.98 -27.90 25.29
C GLU A 548 -14.01 -27.34 23.88
N GLY A 549 -13.35 -28.03 22.94
CA GLY A 549 -13.16 -27.59 21.56
C GLY A 549 -11.83 -26.90 21.42
N GLY A 550 -11.85 -25.74 20.76
CA GLY A 550 -10.64 -24.96 20.49
C GLY A 550 -9.91 -25.38 19.24
N TYR A 551 -8.95 -24.57 18.84
CA TYR A 551 -8.21 -24.75 17.61
C TYR A 551 -6.80 -24.19 17.74
N TYR A 552 -5.86 -24.88 17.12
CA TYR A 552 -4.50 -24.41 16.93
C TYR A 552 -4.05 -24.62 15.48
N GLY A 553 -3.61 -23.56 14.85
CA GLY A 553 -3.09 -23.59 13.49
C GLY A 553 -1.80 -22.78 13.37
N ILE A 554 -0.86 -23.34 12.62
CA ILE A 554 0.36 -22.64 12.22
C ILE A 554 0.57 -22.77 10.73
N GLY A 555 1.17 -21.77 10.14
CA GLY A 555 1.55 -21.84 8.74
C GLY A 555 2.60 -20.82 8.39
N GLN A 556 3.19 -21.04 7.23
CA GLN A 556 4.19 -20.14 6.68
C GLN A 556 4.06 -20.05 5.16
N THR A 557 4.34 -18.89 4.63
CA THR A 557 4.43 -18.63 3.19
C THR A 557 5.76 -17.95 2.91
N THR A 558 6.43 -18.39 1.89
CA THR A 558 7.66 -17.75 1.38
C THR A 558 7.41 -17.31 -0.05
N LYS A 559 7.72 -16.06 -0.33
CA LYS A 559 7.76 -15.50 -1.69
C LYS A 559 9.16 -15.01 -1.98
N GLU A 560 9.67 -15.37 -3.14
CA GLU A 560 10.98 -14.99 -3.62
C GLU A 560 10.85 -14.39 -5.01
N GLN A 561 11.38 -13.19 -5.18
CA GLN A 561 11.35 -12.51 -6.46
C GLN A 561 12.75 -12.06 -6.84
N THR A 562 13.22 -12.49 -7.99
CA THR A 562 14.51 -12.10 -8.56
C THR A 562 14.29 -11.25 -9.81
N ASN A 563 14.99 -10.12 -9.89
CA ASN A 563 15.05 -9.30 -11.09
C ASN A 563 16.51 -9.03 -11.45
N LEU A 564 16.87 -9.30 -12.70
CA LEU A 564 18.16 -8.95 -13.28
C LEU A 564 17.93 -8.10 -14.51
N ASN A 565 18.54 -6.94 -14.56
CA ASN A 565 18.33 -5.96 -15.63
C ASN A 565 19.67 -5.51 -16.20
N ALA A 566 19.75 -5.39 -17.52
CA ALA A 566 20.86 -4.77 -18.22
C ALA A 566 20.32 -3.71 -19.21
N ASN A 567 20.87 -2.51 -19.19
CA ASN A 567 20.32 -1.39 -19.93
C ASN A 567 21.42 -0.56 -20.59
N PHE A 568 21.30 -0.35 -21.91
CA PHE A 568 22.05 0.63 -22.67
C PHE A 568 21.20 1.87 -22.89
N MET A 569 21.68 3.02 -22.46
CA MET A 569 21.00 4.32 -22.63
C MET A 569 21.85 5.22 -23.50
N PHE A 570 21.24 5.85 -24.48
CA PHE A 570 21.89 6.82 -25.32
C PHE A 570 21.15 8.15 -25.29
N ASN A 571 21.91 9.24 -25.36
CA ASN A 571 21.41 10.60 -25.48
C ASN A 571 22.45 11.46 -26.22
N LYS A 572 22.09 11.96 -27.41
CA LYS A 572 22.99 12.74 -28.23
C LYS A 572 22.26 13.83 -28.99
N THR A 573 22.83 15.04 -28.99
CA THR A 573 22.29 16.20 -29.67
C THR A 573 23.02 16.38 -31.00
N PHE A 574 22.24 16.64 -32.06
CA PHE A 574 22.67 16.93 -33.44
C PHE A 574 22.02 18.23 -33.93
N GLY A 575 22.68 19.35 -33.73
CA GLY A 575 22.09 20.65 -34.05
C GLY A 575 20.83 20.90 -33.21
N ASP A 576 19.71 21.10 -33.87
CA ASP A 576 18.41 21.36 -33.23
C ASP A 576 17.70 20.08 -32.72
N PHE A 577 18.23 18.89 -33.01
CA PHE A 577 17.63 17.63 -32.65
C PHE A 577 18.43 16.93 -31.55
N THR A 578 17.72 16.47 -30.50
CA THR A 578 18.28 15.55 -29.50
C THR A 578 17.61 14.19 -29.69
N VAL A 579 18.42 13.16 -29.94
CA VAL A 579 17.97 11.77 -30.02
C VAL A 579 18.33 11.05 -28.72
N ASN A 580 17.37 10.42 -28.09
CA ASN A 580 17.56 9.68 -26.86
C ASN A 580 16.83 8.35 -26.90
N GLY A 581 17.21 7.44 -26.05
CA GLY A 581 16.52 6.16 -25.93
C GLY A 581 17.30 5.14 -25.12
N PHE A 582 16.79 3.93 -25.13
CA PHE A 582 17.42 2.80 -24.46
C PHE A 582 17.07 1.46 -25.12
N LEU A 583 17.93 0.49 -24.88
CA LEU A 583 17.67 -0.94 -25.08
C LEU A 583 17.91 -1.64 -23.75
N HIS A 584 16.89 -2.38 -23.30
CA HIS A 584 16.89 -3.00 -21.98
C HIS A 584 16.62 -4.51 -22.09
N GLY A 585 17.33 -5.30 -21.30
CA GLY A 585 17.04 -6.71 -21.09
C GLY A 585 16.64 -6.96 -19.65
N GLU A 586 15.56 -7.71 -19.43
CA GLU A 586 15.04 -8.02 -18.10
C GLU A 586 14.82 -9.53 -17.96
N PHE A 587 15.32 -10.11 -16.87
CA PHE A 587 14.92 -11.42 -16.36
C PHE A 587 14.16 -11.23 -15.06
N TYR A 588 13.00 -11.86 -14.97
CA TYR A 588 12.12 -11.86 -13.81
C TYR A 588 11.77 -13.29 -13.42
N GLU A 589 11.87 -13.60 -12.14
CA GLU A 589 11.37 -14.84 -11.55
C GLU A 589 10.63 -14.53 -10.27
N ASN A 590 9.44 -15.10 -10.11
CA ASN A 590 8.65 -15.09 -8.88
C ASN A 590 8.33 -16.52 -8.48
N PHE A 591 8.64 -16.87 -7.24
CA PHE A 591 8.41 -18.20 -6.66
C PHE A 591 7.67 -18.06 -5.34
N GLN A 592 6.61 -18.84 -5.14
CA GLN A 592 5.83 -18.85 -3.93
C GLN A 592 5.54 -20.26 -3.47
N GLN A 593 5.73 -20.52 -2.17
CA GLN A 593 5.37 -21.78 -1.51
C GLN A 593 4.70 -21.52 -0.18
N ALA A 594 3.80 -22.42 0.23
CA ALA A 594 3.09 -22.36 1.49
C ALA A 594 3.07 -23.71 2.19
N GLN A 595 3.08 -23.65 3.52
CA GLN A 595 2.95 -24.82 4.40
C GLN A 595 2.00 -24.46 5.54
N SER A 596 1.18 -25.41 5.98
CA SER A 596 0.28 -25.23 7.14
C SER A 596 0.09 -26.54 7.88
N MET A 597 -0.16 -26.42 9.17
CA MET A 597 -0.54 -27.52 10.07
C MET A 597 -1.63 -27.03 10.99
N ASN A 598 -2.68 -27.82 11.16
CA ASN A 598 -3.83 -27.44 11.96
C ASN A 598 -4.34 -28.61 12.76
N THR A 599 -4.77 -28.37 14.00
CA THR A 599 -5.52 -29.33 14.79
C THR A 599 -6.88 -29.59 14.14
N ASN A 600 -7.42 -30.75 14.36
CA ASN A 600 -8.71 -31.21 13.81
C ASN A 600 -9.59 -31.77 14.95
N GLY A 601 -10.88 -31.49 14.90
CA GLY A 601 -11.85 -31.96 15.90
C GLY A 601 -11.73 -31.36 17.30
N GLY A 602 -10.95 -30.31 17.47
CA GLY A 602 -10.70 -29.63 18.75
C GLY A 602 -9.40 -30.05 19.44
N LEU A 603 -9.16 -29.46 20.63
CA LEU A 603 -7.99 -29.70 21.46
C LEU A 603 -8.30 -30.77 22.51
N ILE A 604 -7.38 -31.72 22.74
CA ILE A 604 -7.48 -32.75 23.79
C ILE A 604 -7.41 -32.07 25.17
N ALA A 605 -6.35 -31.32 25.40
CA ALA A 605 -6.17 -30.53 26.62
C ALA A 605 -6.55 -29.08 26.32
N PRO A 606 -7.58 -28.51 26.94
CA PRO A 606 -8.01 -27.14 26.70
C PRO A 606 -6.89 -26.11 26.92
N ASN A 607 -6.86 -25.08 26.08
CA ASN A 607 -5.92 -23.96 26.17
C ASN A 607 -4.44 -24.34 26.04
N GLN A 608 -4.11 -25.54 25.55
CA GLN A 608 -2.76 -25.98 25.25
C GLN A 608 -2.56 -26.00 23.71
N TYR A 609 -1.73 -25.12 23.21
CA TYR A 609 -1.63 -24.85 21.77
C TYR A 609 -0.37 -25.47 21.16
N PHE A 610 -0.51 -26.70 20.69
CA PHE A 610 0.48 -27.45 19.89
C PHE A 610 -0.24 -28.50 19.03
N ILE A 611 0.38 -28.92 17.93
CA ILE A 611 -0.31 -29.70 16.88
C ILE A 611 -0.74 -31.09 17.39
N GLU A 612 0.08 -31.73 18.22
CA GLU A 612 -0.19 -33.08 18.77
C GLU A 612 -1.35 -33.09 19.76
N ASN A 613 -1.80 -31.91 20.23
CA ASN A 613 -2.98 -31.76 21.11
C ASN A 613 -4.31 -31.81 20.34
N SER A 614 -4.31 -32.37 19.13
CA SER A 614 -5.47 -32.51 18.26
C SER A 614 -6.28 -33.75 18.63
N LYS A 615 -7.60 -33.63 18.79
CA LYS A 615 -8.50 -34.74 19.06
C LYS A 615 -8.56 -35.76 17.92
N GLN A 616 -8.46 -35.27 16.68
CA GLN A 616 -8.40 -36.08 15.47
C GLN A 616 -7.06 -35.88 14.78
N THR A 617 -6.75 -36.68 13.76
CA THR A 617 -5.53 -36.52 12.97
C THR A 617 -5.39 -35.09 12.49
N PRO A 618 -4.30 -34.38 12.82
CA PRO A 618 -4.06 -33.04 12.33
C PRO A 618 -4.06 -32.95 10.80
N THR A 619 -4.44 -31.82 10.27
CA THR A 619 -4.35 -31.55 8.84
C THR A 619 -3.02 -30.89 8.49
N TYR A 620 -2.43 -31.31 7.38
CA TYR A 620 -1.16 -30.80 6.88
C TYR A 620 -1.35 -30.33 5.42
N GLY A 621 -0.74 -29.22 5.10
CA GLY A 621 -0.69 -28.69 3.74
C GLY A 621 0.72 -28.24 3.39
N ALA A 622 1.23 -28.63 2.24
CA ALA A 622 2.48 -28.12 1.67
C ALA A 622 2.35 -28.06 0.16
N LYS A 623 2.52 -26.88 -0.42
CA LYS A 623 2.39 -26.70 -1.87
C LYS A 623 3.28 -25.59 -2.38
N VAL A 624 3.72 -25.74 -3.63
CA VAL A 624 4.19 -24.63 -4.46
C VAL A 624 2.96 -23.91 -4.99
N GLU A 625 2.73 -22.68 -4.57
CA GLU A 625 1.57 -21.90 -5.00
C GLU A 625 1.76 -21.31 -6.39
N GLY A 626 3.00 -20.99 -6.77
CA GLY A 626 3.30 -20.48 -8.09
C GLY A 626 4.79 -20.31 -8.36
N ARG A 627 5.18 -20.52 -9.62
CA ARG A 627 6.49 -20.14 -10.14
C ARG A 627 6.31 -19.55 -11.52
N LYS A 628 6.68 -18.29 -11.68
CA LYS A 628 6.60 -17.56 -12.94
C LYS A 628 7.98 -17.05 -13.33
N LYS A 629 8.36 -17.33 -14.57
CA LYS A 629 9.57 -16.78 -15.19
C LYS A 629 9.20 -15.95 -16.39
N MET A 630 9.90 -14.85 -16.60
CA MET A 630 9.70 -13.97 -17.75
C MET A 630 11.03 -13.39 -18.21
N LEU A 631 11.25 -13.42 -19.51
CA LEU A 631 12.28 -12.66 -20.19
C LEU A 631 11.62 -11.51 -20.94
N SER A 632 12.28 -10.35 -20.97
CA SER A 632 11.71 -9.19 -21.62
C SER A 632 12.77 -8.31 -22.26
N VAL A 633 12.41 -7.73 -23.41
CA VAL A 633 13.27 -6.76 -24.10
C VAL A 633 12.45 -5.51 -24.43
N PRO A 634 12.36 -4.55 -23.50
CA PRO A 634 11.82 -3.22 -23.81
C PRO A 634 12.88 -2.33 -24.46
N PHE A 635 12.44 -1.48 -25.39
CA PHE A 635 13.22 -0.43 -25.98
C PHE A 635 12.43 0.88 -26.11
N GLN A 636 13.13 1.98 -26.22
CA GLN A 636 12.59 3.29 -26.51
C GLN A 636 13.53 4.05 -27.42
N ALA A 637 12.95 4.79 -28.38
CA ALA A 637 13.64 5.79 -29.18
C ALA A 637 12.82 7.09 -29.13
N GLY A 638 13.47 8.19 -28.79
CA GLY A 638 12.86 9.50 -28.68
C GLY A 638 13.62 10.54 -29.48
N VAL A 639 12.88 11.49 -30.05
CA VAL A 639 13.41 12.65 -30.72
C VAL A 639 12.82 13.90 -30.09
N ASN A 640 13.68 14.84 -29.77
CA ASN A 640 13.33 16.16 -29.28
C ASN A 640 13.83 17.21 -30.30
N TRP A 641 12.95 18.09 -30.78
CA TRP A 641 13.28 19.20 -31.65
C TRP A 641 13.21 20.52 -30.89
N LYS A 642 14.37 21.19 -30.76
CA LYS A 642 14.53 22.50 -30.09
C LYS A 642 13.95 22.59 -28.67
N ASP A 643 13.81 21.49 -27.93
CA ASP A 643 13.07 21.43 -26.68
C ASP A 643 11.61 21.94 -26.77
N GLN A 644 11.01 21.85 -27.95
CA GLN A 644 9.65 22.29 -28.24
C GLN A 644 8.73 21.14 -28.59
N ILE A 645 9.20 20.18 -29.38
CA ILE A 645 8.41 19.04 -29.84
C ILE A 645 9.17 17.76 -29.43
N PHE A 646 8.47 16.88 -28.74
CA PHE A 646 8.98 15.60 -28.27
C PHE A 646 8.13 14.48 -28.89
N LEU A 647 8.79 13.46 -29.41
CA LEU A 647 8.15 12.26 -29.91
C LEU A 647 8.92 11.03 -29.39
N ASP A 648 8.24 10.13 -28.75
CA ASP A 648 8.78 8.86 -28.27
C ASP A 648 8.03 7.67 -28.89
N VAL A 649 8.79 6.68 -29.33
CA VAL A 649 8.29 5.38 -29.74
C VAL A 649 8.87 4.33 -28.81
N THR A 650 8.02 3.48 -28.25
CA THR A 650 8.46 2.39 -27.39
C THR A 650 7.93 1.05 -27.88
N GLY A 651 8.67 0.01 -27.61
CA GLY A 651 8.23 -1.36 -27.82
C GLY A 651 8.78 -2.26 -26.73
N ARG A 652 8.05 -3.33 -26.46
CA ARG A 652 8.48 -4.36 -25.52
C ARG A 652 8.02 -5.73 -26.02
N ASN A 653 8.90 -6.70 -26.00
CA ASN A 653 8.53 -8.10 -26.16
C ASN A 653 8.73 -8.85 -24.84
N ASP A 654 7.71 -9.57 -24.41
CA ASP A 654 7.74 -10.44 -23.25
C ASP A 654 7.65 -11.90 -23.69
N TRP A 655 8.43 -12.78 -23.04
CA TRP A 655 8.32 -14.23 -23.10
C TRP A 655 7.99 -14.73 -21.69
N SER A 656 6.76 -15.22 -21.49
CA SER A 656 6.25 -15.62 -20.18
C SER A 656 6.04 -17.12 -20.09
N SER A 657 6.37 -17.72 -18.96
CA SER A 657 6.16 -19.14 -18.68
C SER A 657 4.70 -19.53 -18.41
N THR A 658 3.76 -18.56 -18.35
CA THR A 658 2.39 -18.81 -17.91
C THR A 658 1.46 -19.30 -19.01
N LEU A 659 1.76 -18.96 -20.27
CA LEU A 659 0.95 -19.36 -21.45
C LEU A 659 1.72 -20.38 -22.30
N VAL A 660 2.38 -21.33 -21.64
CA VAL A 660 3.08 -22.48 -22.26
C VAL A 660 2.35 -23.75 -21.85
N TYR A 661 1.82 -24.47 -22.80
CA TYR A 661 1.21 -25.79 -22.58
C TYR A 661 2.26 -26.87 -22.38
N ALA A 662 1.87 -28.02 -21.82
CA ALA A 662 2.79 -29.09 -21.45
C ALA A 662 3.57 -29.68 -22.65
N ASP A 663 3.04 -29.57 -23.84
CA ASP A 663 3.69 -30.01 -25.11
C ASP A 663 4.57 -28.90 -25.71
N GLY A 664 4.70 -27.73 -25.07
CA GLY A 664 5.56 -26.65 -25.49
C GLY A 664 4.91 -25.62 -26.43
N HIS A 665 3.67 -25.84 -26.90
CA HIS A 665 2.98 -24.80 -27.66
C HIS A 665 2.40 -23.73 -26.75
N GLY A 666 1.89 -22.63 -27.33
CA GLY A 666 1.17 -21.57 -26.61
C GLY A 666 1.55 -20.14 -27.02
N SER A 667 0.76 -19.21 -26.56
CA SER A 667 0.95 -17.76 -26.85
C SER A 667 1.85 -17.09 -25.80
N TYR A 668 3.06 -17.57 -25.64
CA TYR A 668 3.99 -17.13 -24.59
C TYR A 668 4.87 -15.93 -25.00
N SER A 669 4.87 -15.54 -26.28
CA SER A 669 5.63 -14.38 -26.78
C SER A 669 4.69 -13.32 -27.32
N TYR A 670 4.78 -12.10 -26.81
CA TYR A 670 3.89 -11.01 -27.21
C TYR A 670 4.58 -9.65 -27.20
N PHE A 671 4.23 -8.85 -28.20
CA PHE A 671 4.81 -7.54 -28.43
C PHE A 671 3.84 -6.41 -28.12
N TYR A 672 4.35 -5.35 -27.46
CA TYR A 672 3.57 -4.17 -27.05
C TYR A 672 4.20 -2.91 -27.62
N PRO A 673 3.60 -2.25 -28.61
CA PRO A 673 4.03 -0.96 -29.11
C PRO A 673 3.36 0.20 -28.36
N SER A 674 4.06 1.34 -28.26
CA SER A 674 3.46 2.61 -27.92
C SER A 674 4.13 3.79 -28.62
N VAL A 675 3.35 4.86 -28.80
CA VAL A 675 3.81 6.15 -29.35
C VAL A 675 3.23 7.25 -28.48
N ASN A 676 4.06 8.19 -28.08
CA ASN A 676 3.60 9.38 -27.37
C ASN A 676 4.36 10.62 -27.82
N GLY A 677 3.71 11.77 -27.74
CA GLY A 677 4.32 13.02 -28.10
C GLY A 677 3.78 14.19 -27.30
N SER A 678 4.59 15.22 -27.17
CA SER A 678 4.19 16.49 -26.58
C SER A 678 4.73 17.68 -27.40
N TRP A 679 3.95 18.75 -27.42
CA TRP A 679 4.29 20.01 -28.06
C TRP A 679 4.14 21.17 -27.08
N LEU A 680 5.24 21.87 -26.83
CA LEU A 680 5.30 23.09 -26.02
C LEU A 680 4.96 24.31 -26.87
N ILE A 681 3.68 24.64 -26.95
CA ILE A 681 3.16 25.78 -27.71
C ILE A 681 3.77 27.08 -27.20
N SER A 682 3.89 27.21 -25.86
CA SER A 682 4.50 28.38 -25.21
C SER A 682 5.98 28.57 -25.56
N SER A 683 6.72 27.50 -25.88
CA SER A 683 8.11 27.60 -26.30
C SER A 683 8.20 27.94 -27.81
N THR A 684 7.29 27.40 -28.62
CA THR A 684 7.27 27.62 -30.07
C THR A 684 6.81 29.04 -30.45
N TYR A 685 5.79 29.57 -29.77
CA TYR A 685 5.16 30.85 -30.03
C TYR A 685 5.40 31.85 -28.90
N ARG A 686 6.56 31.80 -28.25
CA ARG A 686 6.88 32.61 -27.07
C ARG A 686 6.60 34.09 -27.21
N ASP A 687 6.96 34.65 -28.39
CA ASP A 687 6.82 36.08 -28.67
C ASP A 687 5.43 36.47 -29.22
N GLN A 688 4.57 35.50 -29.49
CA GLN A 688 3.23 35.70 -30.05
C GLN A 688 2.11 35.44 -29.08
N LEU A 689 2.38 34.73 -27.99
CA LEU A 689 1.39 34.44 -26.95
C LEU A 689 1.23 35.64 -26.02
N PRO A 690 0.00 35.91 -25.53
CA PRO A 690 -0.22 36.94 -24.53
C PRO A 690 0.57 36.64 -23.24
N GLU A 691 1.11 37.69 -22.59
CA GLU A 691 1.93 37.58 -21.36
C GLU A 691 1.24 36.84 -20.22
N TRP A 692 -0.10 36.84 -20.20
CA TRP A 692 -0.86 36.13 -19.18
C TRP A 692 -0.87 34.60 -19.34
N ILE A 693 -0.42 34.07 -20.49
CA ILE A 693 -0.19 32.63 -20.69
C ILE A 693 1.26 32.32 -20.35
N SER A 694 1.48 31.72 -19.16
CA SER A 694 2.81 31.42 -18.66
C SER A 694 3.37 30.12 -19.26
N PHE A 695 2.49 29.16 -19.58
CA PHE A 695 2.86 27.87 -20.13
C PHE A 695 1.68 27.27 -20.91
N ALA A 696 1.96 26.63 -22.02
CA ALA A 696 0.96 25.92 -22.84
C ALA A 696 1.59 24.68 -23.46
N LYS A 697 1.04 23.52 -23.16
CA LYS A 697 1.48 22.21 -23.67
C LYS A 697 0.27 21.41 -24.13
N ILE A 698 0.42 20.74 -25.26
CA ILE A 698 -0.50 19.67 -25.71
C ILE A 698 0.28 18.36 -25.72
N ARG A 699 -0.37 17.27 -25.32
CA ARG A 699 0.20 15.93 -25.32
C ARG A 699 -0.77 14.93 -25.91
N GLY A 700 -0.25 13.84 -26.47
CA GLY A 700 -1.04 12.75 -26.97
C GLY A 700 -0.28 11.44 -26.95
N SER A 701 -0.98 10.35 -26.71
CA SER A 701 -0.37 9.03 -26.70
C SER A 701 -1.33 7.94 -27.20
N TRP A 702 -0.72 6.89 -27.73
CA TRP A 702 -1.37 5.62 -28.03
C TRP A 702 -0.47 4.48 -27.58
N ALA A 703 -1.07 3.45 -26.97
CA ALA A 703 -0.34 2.28 -26.55
C ALA A 703 -1.18 1.02 -26.61
N GLN A 704 -0.51 -0.10 -26.82
CA GLN A 704 -1.04 -1.44 -26.62
C GLN A 704 -0.28 -2.11 -25.49
N VAL A 705 -0.99 -2.70 -24.52
CA VAL A 705 -0.44 -3.49 -23.41
C VAL A 705 -1.25 -4.78 -23.29
N GLY A 706 -0.58 -5.86 -22.95
CA GLY A 706 -1.25 -7.13 -22.68
C GLY A 706 -1.26 -7.49 -21.20
N ASN A 707 -1.91 -8.60 -20.88
CA ASN A 707 -1.87 -9.23 -19.58
C ASN A 707 -1.88 -10.74 -19.78
N ASP A 708 -1.00 -11.43 -19.10
CA ASP A 708 -0.96 -12.89 -19.09
C ASP A 708 -1.79 -13.46 -17.92
N THR A 709 -1.60 -14.74 -17.59
CA THR A 709 -2.35 -15.41 -16.53
C THR A 709 -1.44 -15.81 -15.36
N SER A 710 -2.05 -16.37 -14.31
CA SER A 710 -1.32 -16.95 -13.19
C SER A 710 -0.61 -18.24 -13.60
N PRO A 711 0.47 -18.66 -12.90
CA PRO A 711 1.13 -19.93 -13.14
C PRO A 711 0.18 -21.12 -12.98
N TYR A 712 0.44 -22.19 -13.73
CA TYR A 712 -0.21 -23.51 -13.66
C TYR A 712 -1.70 -23.55 -13.99
N ILE A 713 -2.29 -22.46 -14.45
CA ILE A 713 -3.74 -22.42 -14.77
C ILE A 713 -4.03 -23.28 -15.99
N ILE A 714 -3.23 -23.22 -17.06
CA ILE A 714 -3.54 -23.87 -18.33
C ILE A 714 -3.07 -25.33 -18.43
N ASN A 715 -2.28 -25.81 -17.47
CA ASN A 715 -1.78 -27.17 -17.43
C ASN A 715 -2.37 -27.90 -16.22
N THR A 716 -3.58 -28.40 -16.37
CA THR A 716 -4.28 -29.11 -15.30
C THR A 716 -3.85 -30.55 -15.19
N ALA A 717 -3.75 -31.02 -13.95
CA ALA A 717 -3.54 -32.42 -13.61
C ALA A 717 -4.82 -33.06 -13.09
N TYR A 718 -4.93 -34.36 -13.19
CA TYR A 718 -5.95 -35.09 -12.48
C TYR A 718 -5.84 -34.88 -10.98
N GLN A 719 -6.98 -34.72 -10.31
CA GLN A 719 -7.04 -34.63 -8.85
C GLN A 719 -7.12 -36.04 -8.26
N ILE A 720 -6.26 -36.35 -7.30
CA ILE A 720 -6.33 -37.58 -6.53
C ILE A 720 -7.25 -37.32 -5.35
N ASN A 721 -8.36 -38.05 -5.32
CA ASN A 721 -9.34 -38.02 -4.24
C ASN A 721 -9.23 -39.29 -3.41
N THR A 722 -9.35 -39.12 -2.10
CA THR A 722 -9.41 -40.24 -1.15
C THR A 722 -10.83 -40.38 -0.64
N SER A 723 -11.41 -41.55 -0.80
CA SER A 723 -12.71 -41.90 -0.22
C SER A 723 -12.50 -43.02 0.79
N THR A 724 -13.05 -42.88 1.99
CA THR A 724 -12.97 -43.92 3.01
C THR A 724 -14.29 -44.71 3.06
N LEU A 725 -14.20 -46.01 2.85
CA LEU A 725 -15.35 -46.91 2.97
C LEU A 725 -14.97 -48.04 3.96
N ASN A 726 -15.77 -48.22 5.00
CA ASN A 726 -15.54 -49.21 6.06
C ASN A 726 -14.11 -49.16 6.65
N GLY A 727 -13.58 -47.95 6.86
CA GLY A 727 -12.23 -47.73 7.43
C GLY A 727 -11.07 -47.99 6.43
N THR A 728 -11.36 -48.32 5.19
CA THR A 728 -10.34 -48.52 4.14
C THR A 728 -10.36 -47.31 3.19
N ASN A 729 -9.18 -46.76 2.91
CA ASN A 729 -9.02 -45.64 1.98
C ASN A 729 -8.94 -46.17 0.53
N TYR A 730 -9.75 -45.60 -0.32
CA TYR A 730 -9.74 -45.79 -1.76
C TYR A 730 -9.27 -44.53 -2.44
N TYR A 731 -8.39 -44.65 -3.40
CA TYR A 731 -7.85 -43.54 -4.15
C TYR A 731 -8.47 -43.52 -5.55
N GLY A 732 -9.14 -42.45 -5.88
CA GLY A 732 -9.72 -42.18 -7.17
C GLY A 732 -9.06 -40.98 -7.84
N MET A 733 -9.09 -40.96 -9.17
CA MET A 733 -8.69 -39.77 -9.95
C MET A 733 -9.96 -39.13 -10.56
N SER A 734 -10.06 -37.81 -10.43
CA SER A 734 -11.10 -37.05 -11.10
C SER A 734 -10.50 -36.04 -12.05
N LEU A 735 -11.21 -35.73 -13.12
CA LEU A 735 -10.91 -34.59 -13.98
C LEU A 735 -11.07 -33.30 -13.17
N PRO A 736 -10.22 -32.27 -13.41
CA PRO A 736 -10.48 -30.95 -12.86
C PRO A 736 -11.82 -30.42 -13.36
N GLY A 737 -12.55 -29.72 -12.50
CA GLY A 737 -13.87 -29.17 -12.86
C GLY A 737 -13.81 -28.03 -13.90
N THR A 738 -12.59 -27.52 -14.17
CA THR A 738 -12.36 -26.43 -15.15
C THR A 738 -11.55 -26.96 -16.32
N MET A 739 -12.03 -26.74 -17.54
CA MET A 739 -11.32 -26.98 -18.79
C MET A 739 -10.73 -25.68 -19.33
N TYR A 740 -9.68 -25.78 -20.09
CA TYR A 740 -8.97 -24.62 -20.68
C TYR A 740 -9.02 -24.73 -22.19
N ASP A 741 -9.22 -23.56 -22.83
CA ASP A 741 -9.08 -23.47 -24.29
C ASP A 741 -7.63 -23.81 -24.67
N GLN A 742 -7.45 -24.51 -25.79
CA GLN A 742 -6.15 -24.97 -26.25
C GLN A 742 -5.26 -23.86 -26.81
N ASP A 743 -5.84 -22.69 -27.11
CA ASP A 743 -5.15 -21.54 -27.74
C ASP A 743 -5.37 -20.23 -26.96
N LEU A 744 -5.32 -20.30 -25.64
CA LEU A 744 -5.45 -19.09 -24.81
C LEU A 744 -4.38 -18.05 -25.16
N LYS A 745 -4.83 -16.82 -25.37
CA LYS A 745 -4.02 -15.67 -25.72
C LYS A 745 -3.95 -14.69 -24.55
N PRO A 746 -2.89 -13.86 -24.46
CA PRO A 746 -2.87 -12.74 -23.51
C PRO A 746 -4.01 -11.77 -23.76
N GLU A 747 -4.57 -11.23 -22.69
CA GLU A 747 -5.49 -10.10 -22.79
C GLU A 747 -4.79 -8.91 -23.43
N ARG A 748 -5.53 -8.06 -24.15
CA ARG A 748 -4.98 -6.95 -24.92
C ARG A 748 -5.75 -5.65 -24.66
N LYS A 749 -5.07 -4.68 -24.04
CA LYS A 749 -5.57 -3.32 -23.82
C LYS A 749 -5.03 -2.38 -24.88
N ASN A 750 -5.92 -1.68 -25.59
CA ASN A 750 -5.61 -0.57 -26.46
C ASN A 750 -6.07 0.71 -25.81
N ALA A 751 -5.19 1.68 -25.67
CA ALA A 751 -5.49 2.95 -25.04
C ALA A 751 -4.96 4.12 -25.87
N TRP A 752 -5.70 5.22 -25.89
CA TRP A 752 -5.23 6.49 -26.37
C TRP A 752 -5.69 7.61 -25.44
N GLU A 753 -4.89 8.66 -25.37
CA GLU A 753 -5.20 9.85 -24.59
C GLU A 753 -4.72 11.11 -25.28
N ILE A 754 -5.44 12.21 -25.04
CA ILE A 754 -5.08 13.56 -25.42
C ILE A 754 -5.21 14.43 -24.17
N GLY A 755 -4.20 15.25 -23.92
CA GLY A 755 -4.20 16.15 -22.77
C GLY A 755 -3.62 17.52 -23.10
N LEU A 756 -3.97 18.48 -22.26
CA LEU A 756 -3.42 19.82 -22.28
C LEU A 756 -3.01 20.22 -20.86
N ASP A 757 -1.89 20.93 -20.75
CA ASP A 757 -1.41 21.55 -19.53
C ASP A 757 -1.16 23.03 -19.82
N TRP A 758 -2.00 23.87 -19.25
CA TRP A 758 -1.93 25.29 -19.44
C TRP A 758 -1.81 26.00 -18.10
N ARG A 759 -0.92 27.00 -18.06
CA ARG A 759 -0.67 27.79 -16.84
C ARG A 759 -0.76 29.27 -17.20
N PHE A 760 -1.40 30.01 -16.31
CA PHE A 760 -1.74 31.41 -16.52
C PHE A 760 -1.22 32.28 -15.38
N LEU A 761 -1.06 33.59 -15.65
CA LEU A 761 -0.76 34.62 -14.64
C LEU A 761 0.46 34.27 -13.78
N ASN A 762 1.60 34.02 -14.43
CA ASN A 762 2.85 33.59 -13.79
C ASN A 762 2.67 32.31 -12.94
N ASN A 763 2.03 31.29 -13.53
CA ASN A 763 1.74 29.98 -12.92
C ASN A 763 0.79 29.99 -11.71
N ARG A 764 0.05 31.12 -11.48
CA ARG A 764 -0.93 31.19 -10.37
C ARG A 764 -2.18 30.34 -10.62
N ILE A 765 -2.55 30.16 -11.88
CA ILE A 765 -3.65 29.29 -12.29
C ILE A 765 -3.10 28.25 -13.23
N GLY A 766 -3.33 26.99 -12.90
CA GLY A 766 -2.96 25.84 -13.74
C GLY A 766 -4.19 25.02 -14.11
N LEU A 767 -4.25 24.57 -15.36
CA LEU A 767 -5.26 23.65 -15.87
C LEU A 767 -4.56 22.47 -16.54
N ASP A 768 -4.65 21.30 -15.94
CA ASP A 768 -4.30 20.02 -16.58
C ASP A 768 -5.59 19.27 -16.88
N ALA A 769 -5.86 19.02 -18.16
CA ALA A 769 -7.02 18.29 -18.61
C ALA A 769 -6.61 17.15 -19.53
N THR A 770 -7.13 15.95 -19.28
CA THR A 770 -6.85 14.77 -20.09
C THR A 770 -8.14 14.04 -20.43
N TYR A 771 -8.37 13.77 -21.70
CA TYR A 771 -9.38 12.81 -22.16
C TYR A 771 -8.70 11.50 -22.52
N TYR A 772 -9.25 10.39 -22.05
CA TYR A 772 -8.73 9.05 -22.35
C TYR A 772 -9.84 8.09 -22.79
N LYS A 773 -9.44 7.09 -23.56
CA LYS A 773 -10.28 5.94 -23.94
C LYS A 773 -9.43 4.69 -23.97
N GLU A 774 -9.84 3.66 -23.24
CA GLU A 774 -9.15 2.38 -23.11
C GLU A 774 -10.12 1.24 -23.40
N ASN A 775 -9.66 0.23 -24.15
CA ASN A 775 -10.42 -0.97 -24.45
C ASN A 775 -9.58 -2.20 -24.16
N THR A 776 -10.04 -3.08 -23.27
CA THR A 776 -9.43 -4.39 -22.99
C THR A 776 -10.25 -5.49 -23.64
N LYS A 777 -9.64 -6.21 -24.58
CA LYS A 777 -10.23 -7.31 -25.37
C LYS A 777 -9.54 -8.63 -25.01
N ASP A 778 -10.14 -9.73 -25.48
CA ASP A 778 -9.62 -11.10 -25.35
C ASP A 778 -9.37 -11.44 -23.86
N GLN A 779 -10.27 -11.02 -22.97
CA GLN A 779 -10.09 -11.24 -21.53
C GLN A 779 -10.12 -12.73 -21.23
N ILE A 780 -9.22 -13.18 -20.34
CA ILE A 780 -9.18 -14.56 -19.88
C ILE A 780 -10.19 -14.69 -18.74
N MET A 781 -11.32 -15.37 -19.02
CA MET A 781 -12.41 -15.47 -18.06
C MET A 781 -13.00 -16.89 -18.02
N GLU A 782 -13.50 -17.27 -16.85
CA GLU A 782 -14.24 -18.52 -16.67
C GLU A 782 -15.70 -18.34 -17.09
N ILE A 783 -16.20 -19.28 -17.87
CA ILE A 783 -17.63 -19.43 -18.16
C ILE A 783 -18.13 -20.74 -17.58
N SER A 784 -19.38 -20.74 -17.12
CA SER A 784 -20.07 -21.98 -16.71
C SER A 784 -20.49 -22.79 -17.94
N VAL A 785 -20.26 -24.09 -17.89
CA VAL A 785 -20.68 -25.03 -18.92
C VAL A 785 -21.60 -26.13 -18.32
N PRO A 786 -22.47 -26.76 -19.10
CA PRO A 786 -23.35 -27.80 -18.58
C PRO A 786 -22.55 -28.97 -17.99
N ALA A 787 -22.85 -29.33 -16.73
CA ALA A 787 -22.13 -30.40 -16.00
C ALA A 787 -22.20 -31.77 -16.68
N VAL A 788 -23.15 -31.98 -17.58
CA VAL A 788 -23.26 -33.21 -18.41
C VAL A 788 -22.02 -33.43 -19.30
N SER A 789 -21.24 -32.38 -19.57
CA SER A 789 -19.94 -32.48 -20.28
C SER A 789 -18.82 -33.10 -19.45
N GLY A 790 -19.06 -33.37 -18.15
CA GLY A 790 -18.02 -33.81 -17.20
C GLY A 790 -17.19 -32.71 -16.61
N ILE A 791 -17.40 -31.45 -17.00
CA ILE A 791 -16.77 -30.23 -16.48
C ILE A 791 -17.86 -29.21 -16.12
N THR A 792 -17.54 -28.27 -15.24
CA THR A 792 -18.49 -27.24 -14.82
C THR A 792 -18.09 -25.85 -15.29
N LYS A 793 -16.83 -25.67 -15.65
CA LYS A 793 -16.25 -24.38 -16.05
C LYS A 793 -15.31 -24.53 -17.24
N GLN A 794 -15.26 -23.51 -18.07
CA GLN A 794 -14.27 -23.40 -19.15
C GLN A 794 -13.61 -22.04 -19.11
N LEU A 795 -12.27 -21.99 -19.22
CA LEU A 795 -11.49 -20.76 -19.34
C LEU A 795 -11.30 -20.46 -20.84
N ILE A 796 -11.72 -19.26 -21.25
CA ILE A 796 -11.68 -18.81 -22.65
C ILE A 796 -11.21 -17.37 -22.75
N ASN A 797 -10.83 -16.95 -23.96
CA ASN A 797 -10.67 -15.54 -24.27
C ASN A 797 -12.02 -14.97 -24.74
N ALA A 798 -12.60 -14.07 -23.95
CA ALA A 798 -13.87 -13.40 -24.27
C ALA A 798 -13.94 -11.99 -23.66
N GLY A 799 -14.97 -11.25 -24.03
CA GLY A 799 -15.27 -9.96 -23.42
C GLY A 799 -14.47 -8.78 -23.98
N ASN A 800 -15.03 -7.61 -23.74
CA ASN A 800 -14.44 -6.31 -24.06
C ASN A 800 -14.91 -5.28 -23.03
N ILE A 801 -13.99 -4.75 -22.23
CA ILE A 801 -14.28 -3.65 -21.32
C ILE A 801 -13.76 -2.35 -21.92
N GLN A 802 -14.60 -1.32 -21.88
CA GLN A 802 -14.23 0.02 -22.28
C GLN A 802 -14.29 0.97 -21.10
N ASN A 803 -13.19 1.70 -20.86
CA ASN A 803 -13.12 2.84 -19.97
C ASN A 803 -12.84 4.11 -20.76
N LYS A 804 -13.60 5.16 -20.48
CA LYS A 804 -13.38 6.48 -21.05
C LYS A 804 -13.71 7.54 -20.02
N GLY A 805 -12.96 8.64 -20.02
CA GLY A 805 -13.19 9.71 -19.05
C GLY A 805 -12.40 10.95 -19.32
N VAL A 806 -12.70 11.97 -18.52
CA VAL A 806 -12.00 13.24 -18.45
C VAL A 806 -11.42 13.38 -17.05
N GLU A 807 -10.16 13.72 -16.98
CA GLU A 807 -9.43 14.07 -15.73
C GLU A 807 -9.11 15.56 -15.79
N LEU A 808 -9.41 16.26 -14.70
CA LEU A 808 -9.18 17.70 -14.57
C LEU A 808 -8.36 17.97 -13.32
#